data_dac7f7232b9fe0a06f124cdae02bf650
#
_entry.id   dac7f7232b9fe0a06f124cdae02bf650
#
_cell.length_a   1.000
_cell.length_b   1.000
_cell.length_c   1.000
_cell.angle_alpha   90.00
_cell.angle_beta   90.00
_cell.angle_gamma   90.00
#
_symmetry.space_group_name_H-M   'P 1'
#
loop_
_entity.id
_entity.type
_entity.pdbx_description
1 polymer ?
#
loop_
_entity_poly.entity_id
_entity_poly.type
_entity_poly.pdbx_seq_one_letter_code
_entity_poly.pdbx_strand_id
1 'polypeptide(L)'
;VYDSLEKIKEHANNMCRADFQLSPHQLFVRNFLSFQTPYNSLLLYHGLGTGKTCSAITICEEMRDYLSQIGMSTSQKIIIVASPNVQDNFKLQLFDRRKLKLIDGIWNIRSCTGNKYLKEINPMNMKGMDEDKVIKEVKKIIRKSYLFLGYDQFATLIEKTSNVGEDIENISERTKVVMQELKKVFGNSLIVIDEFHNIRNTDDSSNRSVATQLQKLVKFGPYLLMRLLLLSGTPMYNSYREIIWLINIMRLNDGRPPINMRDIFNDNPEDGIFIETKEGPGQITETGRENLRRFSTGYISYIRGENPYTFPYRIYPDEFAPDHTFSGKEAGEDEREERDSADAEEAVPGEAGEMKKFNKYKLPTVQLNRKLIPQYRKLEYMQDKIYLSTLSDYQQSVYSYIIKQLNKTNSEEIRNIEKTDSIGITLLQRPLEALNIAYPADDFDPDRVDLNYEIRLLVGKYGLRRIMDYNEDLKSNFKYKDSVPEIFSPGLLGNYSSKIKSICDNIYKSEGITLIYSFYIDGGVIPMALALESMGFTRYGTKAHSLFDKPPAGTQPIDGITCRKRNEMKAEETFFPAKYIIISGDKSLSPDTVSDIKATTNEGNYDGRFVKVVIISKSGTEGLDFKNIRQTHILEPWYNINLIEQTIGRAVRNCSHKDLEFEKRNVQIFLHGSILSKTPDQEAADIYMYRLSERKARYIGEVSRVLKESAVDCLLNIDQTNFTEENFDEKLNNESVTQILSSYDPESSSNITIDYKIGDKNNSPICDYMECVFSCKPDMSRKSIGKKSDIFTDAILTMNTDKIIQRIRDIFQERYFYKRIAISDELKDISSDLISTINYNKKYPIEAIDIALTQLLEDKNEFLRDKYGRYGRLINIGSYYFFQPLELNNPIIPLRD
;
A
#
# COMPACT_ATOMS: atom_id res chain seq x y z
N VAL A 1 2.33 -18.67 -21.55
CA VAL A 1 2.75 -17.97 -22.76
C VAL A 1 1.51 -17.71 -23.60
N TYR A 2 1.14 -16.46 -23.79
CA TYR A 2 -0.05 -16.07 -24.54
C TYR A 2 0.41 -15.55 -25.89
N ASP A 3 -0.09 -16.16 -26.95
CA ASP A 3 0.25 -15.90 -28.35
C ASP A 3 -0.90 -15.20 -29.10
N SER A 4 -2.00 -14.86 -28.39
CA SER A 4 -3.10 -14.11 -28.95
C SER A 4 -3.85 -13.32 -27.87
N LEU A 5 -4.45 -12.20 -28.28
CA LEU A 5 -5.26 -11.34 -27.44
C LEU A 5 -6.47 -12.09 -26.85
N GLU A 6 -7.10 -12.98 -27.61
CA GLU A 6 -8.22 -13.80 -27.13
C GLU A 6 -7.84 -14.67 -25.93
N LYS A 7 -6.65 -15.29 -25.96
CA LYS A 7 -6.16 -16.08 -24.84
C LYS A 7 -5.86 -15.21 -23.60
N ILE A 8 -5.39 -13.98 -23.78
CA ILE A 8 -5.23 -13.02 -22.68
C ILE A 8 -6.59 -12.68 -22.06
N LYS A 9 -7.60 -12.39 -22.88
CA LYS A 9 -8.96 -12.10 -22.41
C LYS A 9 -9.56 -13.28 -21.66
N GLU A 10 -9.43 -14.47 -22.21
CA GLU A 10 -9.91 -15.71 -21.58
C GLU A 10 -9.20 -15.96 -20.25
N HIS A 11 -7.88 -15.82 -20.21
CA HIS A 11 -7.08 -15.99 -19.00
C HIS A 11 -7.46 -14.98 -17.92
N ALA A 12 -7.60 -13.70 -18.29
CA ALA A 12 -8.03 -12.64 -17.37
C ALA A 12 -9.40 -12.94 -16.77
N ASN A 13 -10.36 -13.40 -17.59
CA ASN A 13 -11.69 -13.76 -17.12
C ASN A 13 -11.66 -14.98 -16.21
N ASN A 14 -10.89 -16.01 -16.56
CA ASN A 14 -10.76 -17.22 -15.77
C ASN A 14 -10.11 -16.94 -14.42
N MET A 15 -9.05 -16.13 -14.36
CA MET A 15 -8.41 -15.74 -13.10
C MET A 15 -9.36 -14.99 -12.18
N CYS A 16 -10.15 -14.04 -12.71
CA CYS A 16 -11.06 -13.22 -11.91
C CYS A 16 -12.34 -13.95 -11.47
N ARG A 17 -12.69 -15.07 -12.11
CA ARG A 17 -13.86 -15.89 -11.77
C ARG A 17 -13.50 -17.15 -11.00
N ALA A 18 -12.21 -17.51 -10.95
CA ALA A 18 -11.73 -18.70 -10.25
C ALA A 18 -12.08 -18.66 -8.76
N ASP A 19 -12.28 -19.84 -8.18
CA ASP A 19 -12.43 -20.00 -6.75
C ASP A 19 -11.17 -19.54 -6.03
N PHE A 20 -11.35 -18.92 -4.85
CA PHE A 20 -10.23 -18.47 -4.04
C PHE A 20 -9.25 -19.61 -3.72
N GLN A 21 -8.02 -19.45 -4.17
CA GLN A 21 -6.88 -20.31 -3.81
C GLN A 21 -5.71 -19.43 -3.37
N LEU A 22 -4.90 -19.95 -2.45
CA LEU A 22 -3.68 -19.26 -2.04
C LEU A 22 -2.68 -19.26 -3.20
N SER A 23 -2.17 -18.09 -3.52
CA SER A 23 -1.16 -17.92 -4.57
C SER A 23 0.18 -18.55 -4.14
N PRO A 24 1.03 -18.97 -5.11
CA PRO A 24 2.35 -19.55 -4.80
C PRO A 24 3.21 -18.68 -3.89
N HIS A 25 3.21 -17.36 -4.11
CA HIS A 25 3.95 -16.42 -3.26
C HIS A 25 3.44 -16.38 -1.81
N GLN A 26 2.12 -16.52 -1.60
CA GLN A 26 1.54 -16.58 -0.26
C GLN A 26 1.95 -17.85 0.49
N LEU A 27 2.03 -18.98 -0.23
CA LEU A 27 2.55 -20.22 0.31
C LEU A 27 4.06 -20.13 0.61
N PHE A 28 4.82 -19.46 -0.26
CA PHE A 28 6.25 -19.25 -0.08
C PHE A 28 6.53 -18.44 1.20
N VAL A 29 5.93 -17.27 1.38
CA VAL A 29 6.18 -16.42 2.56
C VAL A 29 5.72 -17.07 3.85
N ARG A 30 4.63 -17.87 3.81
CA ARG A 30 4.19 -18.68 4.96
C ARG A 30 5.28 -19.66 5.40
N ASN A 31 5.88 -20.36 4.44
CA ASN A 31 6.92 -21.33 4.73
C ASN A 31 8.24 -20.65 5.10
N PHE A 32 8.54 -19.50 4.48
CA PHE A 32 9.76 -18.74 4.72
C PHE A 32 9.84 -18.19 6.15
N LEU A 33 8.77 -17.58 6.66
CA LEU A 33 8.73 -17.07 8.04
C LEU A 33 8.16 -18.10 9.03
N SER A 34 8.18 -19.37 8.69
CA SER A 34 7.77 -20.43 9.61
C SER A 34 8.83 -20.66 10.68
N PHE A 35 8.43 -21.24 11.81
CA PHE A 35 9.37 -21.61 12.88
C PHE A 35 10.43 -22.66 12.45
N GLN A 36 10.31 -23.19 11.24
CA GLN A 36 11.25 -24.17 10.66
C GLN A 36 12.44 -23.51 9.97
N THR A 37 12.45 -22.20 9.84
CA THR A 37 13.46 -21.42 9.14
C THR A 37 14.21 -20.47 10.09
N PRO A 38 15.45 -20.01 9.75
CA PRO A 38 16.22 -19.08 10.59
C PRO A 38 15.69 -17.66 10.61
N TYR A 39 14.67 -17.38 9.84
CA TYR A 39 14.25 -16.02 9.60
C TYR A 39 13.22 -15.60 10.65
N ASN A 40 13.54 -14.54 11.41
CA ASN A 40 12.64 -14.01 12.45
C ASN A 40 11.99 -12.70 12.06
N SER A 41 12.42 -12.10 10.96
CA SER A 41 11.89 -10.82 10.49
C SER A 41 11.69 -10.86 8.99
N LEU A 42 10.55 -10.32 8.50
CA LEU A 42 10.26 -10.23 7.08
C LEU A 42 9.42 -8.99 6.79
N LEU A 43 9.81 -8.24 5.76
CA LEU A 43 8.99 -7.21 5.15
C LEU A 43 8.28 -7.78 3.93
N LEU A 44 6.94 -7.75 3.92
CA LEU A 44 6.16 -7.96 2.71
C LEU A 44 6.04 -6.64 1.95
N TYR A 45 6.98 -6.41 1.05
CA TYR A 45 6.94 -5.32 0.07
C TYR A 45 6.10 -5.76 -1.13
N HIS A 46 4.81 -5.93 -0.88
CA HIS A 46 3.87 -6.38 -1.87
C HIS A 46 3.06 -5.21 -2.41
N GLY A 47 2.93 -5.11 -3.71
CA GLY A 47 2.15 -4.07 -4.38
C GLY A 47 0.69 -4.02 -3.93
N LEU A 48 -0.01 -2.93 -4.23
CA LEU A 48 -1.42 -2.79 -3.90
C LEU A 48 -2.25 -3.87 -4.62
N GLY A 49 -3.23 -4.42 -3.93
CA GLY A 49 -4.13 -5.44 -4.51
C GLY A 49 -3.58 -6.86 -4.63
N THR A 50 -2.35 -7.14 -4.21
CA THR A 50 -1.72 -8.49 -4.29
C THR A 50 -2.15 -9.46 -3.20
N GLY A 51 -2.99 -9.03 -2.26
CA GLY A 51 -3.44 -9.87 -1.15
C GLY A 51 -2.48 -9.94 0.04
N LYS A 52 -1.75 -8.84 0.35
CA LYS A 52 -0.85 -8.71 1.53
C LYS A 52 -1.47 -9.23 2.81
N THR A 53 -2.71 -8.84 3.11
CA THR A 53 -3.43 -9.26 4.32
C THR A 53 -3.62 -10.78 4.36
N CYS A 54 -3.93 -11.42 3.22
CA CYS A 54 -4.00 -12.88 3.14
C CYS A 54 -2.64 -13.55 3.37
N SER A 55 -1.57 -13.01 2.80
CA SER A 55 -0.20 -13.48 3.05
C SER A 55 0.14 -13.43 4.54
N ALA A 56 -0.18 -12.31 5.19
CA ALA A 56 0.03 -12.15 6.64
C ALA A 56 -0.81 -13.14 7.45
N ILE A 57 -2.08 -13.34 7.11
CA ILE A 57 -2.97 -14.28 7.78
C ILE A 57 -2.46 -15.72 7.65
N THR A 58 -1.92 -16.12 6.50
CA THR A 58 -1.36 -17.48 6.34
C THR A 58 -0.15 -17.71 7.24
N ILE A 59 0.71 -16.70 7.40
CA ILE A 59 1.84 -16.73 8.35
C ILE A 59 1.31 -16.77 9.80
N CYS A 60 0.30 -15.97 10.12
CA CYS A 60 -0.33 -15.97 11.44
C CYS A 60 -0.91 -17.34 11.80
N GLU A 61 -1.60 -17.98 10.87
CA GLU A 61 -2.19 -19.29 11.09
C GLU A 61 -1.14 -20.42 11.23
N GLU A 62 -0.02 -20.32 10.52
CA GLU A 62 1.13 -21.21 10.73
C GLU A 62 1.71 -21.01 12.13
N MET A 63 1.84 -19.77 12.59
CA MET A 63 2.31 -19.46 13.94
C MET A 63 1.32 -19.93 15.01
N ARG A 64 0.02 -19.81 14.77
CA ARG A 64 -1.03 -20.31 15.68
C ARG A 64 -0.92 -21.84 15.88
N ASP A 65 -0.68 -22.57 14.80
CA ASP A 65 -0.46 -24.01 14.88
C ASP A 65 0.78 -24.36 15.71
N TYR A 66 1.85 -23.58 15.51
CA TYR A 66 3.07 -23.75 16.31
C TYR A 66 2.83 -23.51 17.80
N LEU A 67 2.21 -22.38 18.16
CA LEU A 67 1.90 -22.06 19.56
C LEU A 67 1.00 -23.14 20.20
N SER A 68 0.14 -23.75 19.42
CA SER A 68 -0.69 -24.87 19.90
C SER A 68 0.14 -26.12 20.15
N GLN A 69 1.09 -26.44 19.26
CA GLN A 69 1.98 -27.61 19.39
C GLN A 69 2.90 -27.52 20.60
N ILE A 70 3.39 -26.33 20.94
CA ILE A 70 4.26 -26.12 22.11
C ILE A 70 3.47 -25.84 23.40
N GLY A 71 2.14 -25.94 23.36
CA GLY A 71 1.29 -25.71 24.53
C GLY A 71 1.13 -24.26 24.98
N MET A 72 1.57 -23.28 24.16
CA MET A 72 1.54 -21.85 24.50
C MET A 72 0.31 -21.11 23.93
N SER A 73 -0.63 -21.80 23.31
CA SER A 73 -1.81 -21.21 22.66
C SER A 73 -2.74 -20.41 23.58
N THR A 74 -2.61 -20.59 24.89
CA THR A 74 -3.40 -19.84 25.90
C THR A 74 -2.66 -18.66 26.48
N SER A 75 -1.34 -18.71 26.55
CA SER A 75 -0.47 -17.71 27.18
C SER A 75 0.06 -16.67 26.17
N GLN A 76 0.28 -17.07 24.93
CA GLN A 76 0.82 -16.20 23.88
C GLN A 76 -0.20 -15.94 22.78
N LYS A 77 -0.23 -14.72 22.27
CA LYS A 77 -1.11 -14.27 21.19
C LYS A 77 -0.31 -13.72 20.02
N ILE A 78 -0.91 -13.83 18.84
CA ILE A 78 -0.45 -13.13 17.66
C ILE A 78 -0.90 -11.67 17.79
N ILE A 79 0.03 -10.73 17.69
CA ILE A 79 -0.24 -9.31 17.89
C ILE A 79 -0.34 -8.66 16.52
N ILE A 80 -1.50 -8.07 16.21
CA ILE A 80 -1.77 -7.32 14.98
C ILE A 80 -1.82 -5.84 15.33
N VAL A 81 -0.90 -5.07 14.76
CA VAL A 81 -0.80 -3.61 14.96
C VAL A 81 -1.22 -2.92 13.66
N ALA A 82 -2.31 -2.17 13.71
CA ALA A 82 -2.88 -1.49 12.55
C ALA A 82 -3.86 -0.38 12.96
N SER A 83 -4.21 0.51 12.04
CA SER A 83 -5.30 1.48 12.22
C SER A 83 -6.66 0.76 12.41
N PRO A 84 -7.66 1.38 13.07
CA PRO A 84 -8.94 0.72 13.37
C PRO A 84 -9.63 0.12 12.14
N ASN A 85 -9.66 0.86 11.03
CA ASN A 85 -10.29 0.39 9.78
C ASN A 85 -9.57 -0.85 9.20
N VAL A 86 -8.25 -0.88 9.29
CA VAL A 86 -7.43 -1.99 8.81
C VAL A 86 -7.60 -3.21 9.73
N GLN A 87 -7.71 -3.02 11.05
CA GLN A 87 -8.02 -4.12 11.99
C GLN A 87 -9.35 -4.79 11.65
N ASP A 88 -10.37 -4.03 11.29
CA ASP A 88 -11.67 -4.59 10.93
C ASP A 88 -11.60 -5.37 9.62
N ASN A 89 -10.81 -4.90 8.65
CA ASN A 89 -10.52 -5.65 7.43
C ASN A 89 -9.79 -6.98 7.74
N PHE A 90 -8.77 -6.97 8.61
CA PHE A 90 -8.11 -8.19 9.07
C PHE A 90 -9.09 -9.20 9.68
N LYS A 91 -9.98 -8.75 10.58
CA LYS A 91 -11.01 -9.59 11.19
C LYS A 91 -11.95 -10.20 10.15
N LEU A 92 -12.37 -9.41 9.13
CA LEU A 92 -13.18 -9.91 8.03
C LEU A 92 -12.45 -10.92 7.15
N GLN A 93 -11.15 -10.74 6.90
CA GLN A 93 -10.35 -11.70 6.14
C GLN A 93 -10.07 -12.99 6.92
N LEU A 94 -9.97 -12.92 8.25
CA LEU A 94 -9.92 -14.09 9.11
C LEU A 94 -11.24 -14.86 9.08
N PHE A 95 -12.37 -14.16 9.20
CA PHE A 95 -13.70 -14.77 9.16
C PHE A 95 -14.78 -13.77 8.76
N ASP A 96 -15.39 -13.99 7.60
CA ASP A 96 -16.55 -13.24 7.12
C ASP A 96 -17.79 -14.15 7.07
N ARG A 97 -18.77 -13.89 7.94
CA ARG A 97 -20.05 -14.62 7.98
C ARG A 97 -20.72 -14.68 6.60
N ARG A 98 -20.63 -13.62 5.80
CA ARG A 98 -21.28 -13.55 4.49
C ARG A 98 -20.74 -14.56 3.47
N LYS A 99 -19.52 -15.05 3.69
CA LYS A 99 -18.84 -16.07 2.86
C LYS A 99 -19.10 -17.50 3.35
N LEU A 100 -19.82 -17.66 4.46
CA LEU A 100 -20.17 -18.98 5.00
C LEU A 100 -21.27 -19.60 4.14
N LYS A 101 -21.05 -20.81 3.64
CA LYS A 101 -21.99 -21.54 2.78
C LYS A 101 -22.17 -22.97 3.31
N LEU A 102 -23.41 -23.42 3.32
CA LEU A 102 -23.76 -24.81 3.64
C LEU A 102 -23.69 -25.65 2.36
N ILE A 103 -22.78 -26.61 2.30
CA ILE A 103 -22.62 -27.53 1.18
C ILE A 103 -22.77 -28.95 1.73
N ASP A 104 -23.70 -29.72 1.21
CA ASP A 104 -24.03 -31.09 1.64
C ASP A 104 -24.27 -31.25 3.16
N GLY A 105 -24.78 -30.19 3.79
CA GLY A 105 -25.03 -30.14 5.23
C GLY A 105 -23.82 -29.84 6.09
N ILE A 106 -22.70 -29.49 5.49
CA ILE A 106 -21.44 -29.08 6.16
C ILE A 106 -21.14 -27.62 5.82
N TRP A 107 -20.77 -26.82 6.82
CA TRP A 107 -20.37 -25.44 6.62
C TRP A 107 -19.01 -25.34 5.96
N ASN A 108 -18.92 -24.48 4.96
CA ASN A 108 -17.72 -24.18 4.21
C ASN A 108 -17.52 -22.66 4.10
N ILE A 109 -16.28 -22.22 4.09
CA ILE A 109 -15.93 -20.81 3.91
C ILE A 109 -14.80 -20.65 2.89
N ARG A 110 -14.97 -19.71 1.97
CA ARG A 110 -13.95 -19.32 0.99
C ARG A 110 -13.28 -18.01 1.45
N SER A 111 -12.22 -18.15 2.22
CA SER A 111 -11.45 -17.01 2.78
C SER A 111 -9.97 -17.36 2.87
N CYS A 112 -9.14 -16.42 3.31
CA CYS A 112 -7.69 -16.63 3.49
C CYS A 112 -7.36 -17.79 4.44
N THR A 113 -8.23 -18.09 5.39
CA THR A 113 -8.09 -19.21 6.33
C THR A 113 -8.67 -20.52 5.81
N GLY A 114 -9.42 -20.50 4.70
CA GLY A 114 -10.17 -21.65 4.21
C GLY A 114 -11.06 -22.25 5.31
N ASN A 115 -11.25 -23.53 5.26
CA ASN A 115 -12.07 -24.26 6.24
C ASN A 115 -11.34 -24.60 7.57
N LYS A 116 -10.18 -23.99 7.84
CA LYS A 116 -9.34 -24.33 9.00
C LYS A 116 -10.10 -24.25 10.32
N TYR A 117 -10.74 -23.12 10.59
CA TYR A 117 -11.55 -22.94 11.81
C TYR A 117 -12.75 -23.88 11.88
N LEU A 118 -13.40 -24.13 10.73
CA LEU A 118 -14.55 -25.02 10.66
C LEU A 118 -14.14 -26.48 10.98
N LYS A 119 -12.99 -26.92 10.47
CA LYS A 119 -12.42 -28.24 10.81
C LYS A 119 -12.01 -28.36 12.27
N GLU A 120 -11.52 -27.27 12.88
CA GLU A 120 -11.18 -27.24 14.30
C GLU A 120 -12.42 -27.36 15.20
N ILE A 121 -13.53 -26.72 14.82
CA ILE A 121 -14.80 -26.78 15.55
C ILE A 121 -15.53 -28.10 15.30
N ASN A 122 -15.45 -28.61 14.08
CA ASN A 122 -16.15 -29.82 13.65
C ASN A 122 -15.18 -30.82 12.98
N PRO A 123 -14.26 -31.43 13.73
CA PRO A 123 -13.25 -32.35 13.17
C PRO A 123 -13.86 -33.61 12.58
N MET A 124 -15.04 -34.01 13.01
CA MET A 124 -15.75 -35.21 12.52
C MET A 124 -16.72 -34.92 11.36
N ASN A 125 -16.73 -33.69 10.83
CA ASN A 125 -17.63 -33.27 9.76
C ASN A 125 -19.13 -33.59 10.02
N MET A 126 -19.58 -33.40 11.25
CA MET A 126 -20.99 -33.58 11.62
C MET A 126 -21.87 -32.62 10.82
N LYS A 127 -22.96 -33.16 10.25
CA LYS A 127 -23.96 -32.35 9.51
C LYS A 127 -24.94 -31.68 10.47
N GLY A 128 -25.51 -30.52 9.98
CA GLY A 128 -26.61 -29.88 10.71
C GLY A 128 -26.19 -29.02 11.90
N MET A 129 -24.93 -28.55 11.95
CA MET A 129 -24.52 -27.57 12.95
C MET A 129 -25.25 -26.24 12.72
N ASP A 130 -25.73 -25.65 13.82
CA ASP A 130 -26.33 -24.33 13.80
C ASP A 130 -25.33 -23.23 13.42
N GLU A 131 -25.76 -22.30 12.54
CA GLU A 131 -24.92 -21.21 12.01
C GLU A 131 -24.40 -20.31 13.12
N ASP A 132 -25.29 -19.87 14.03
CA ASP A 132 -24.91 -18.94 15.10
C ASP A 132 -23.92 -19.59 16.08
N LYS A 133 -24.03 -20.88 16.30
CA LYS A 133 -23.07 -21.64 17.10
C LYS A 133 -21.71 -21.68 16.44
N VAL A 134 -21.65 -21.96 15.13
CA VAL A 134 -20.40 -21.94 14.36
C VAL A 134 -19.74 -20.57 14.42
N ILE A 135 -20.50 -19.51 14.17
CA ILE A 135 -20.00 -18.12 14.24
C ILE A 135 -19.44 -17.79 15.63
N LYS A 136 -20.14 -18.17 16.69
CA LYS A 136 -19.73 -17.93 18.08
C LYS A 136 -18.41 -18.64 18.41
N GLU A 137 -18.25 -19.89 18.04
CA GLU A 137 -17.02 -20.66 18.29
C GLU A 137 -15.84 -20.14 17.46
N VAL A 138 -16.03 -19.81 16.17
CA VAL A 138 -14.96 -19.19 15.34
C VAL A 138 -14.50 -17.88 15.96
N LYS A 139 -15.42 -17.00 16.34
CA LYS A 139 -15.07 -15.72 17.01
C LYS A 139 -14.33 -15.93 18.33
N LYS A 140 -14.63 -17.00 19.07
CA LYS A 140 -13.95 -17.37 20.32
C LYS A 140 -12.51 -17.80 20.06
N ILE A 141 -12.26 -18.62 19.01
CA ILE A 141 -10.92 -19.00 18.57
C ILE A 141 -10.10 -17.75 18.21
N ILE A 142 -10.65 -16.86 17.40
CA ILE A 142 -9.97 -15.63 16.99
C ILE A 142 -9.60 -14.75 18.19
N ARG A 143 -10.54 -14.52 19.12
CA ARG A 143 -10.29 -13.72 20.34
C ARG A 143 -9.24 -14.34 21.27
N LYS A 144 -9.17 -15.67 21.31
CA LYS A 144 -8.16 -16.40 22.08
C LYS A 144 -6.77 -16.25 21.47
N SER A 145 -6.65 -16.34 20.15
CA SER A 145 -5.38 -16.42 19.44
C SER A 145 -4.79 -15.08 19.02
N TYR A 146 -5.62 -14.04 18.85
CA TYR A 146 -5.21 -12.75 18.31
C TYR A 146 -5.43 -11.60 19.27
N LEU A 147 -4.50 -10.64 19.24
CA LEU A 147 -4.60 -9.36 19.94
C LEU A 147 -4.47 -8.23 18.90
N PHE A 148 -5.51 -7.42 18.75
CA PHE A 148 -5.55 -6.29 17.84
C PHE A 148 -5.28 -4.99 18.58
N LEU A 149 -4.31 -4.21 18.14
CA LEU A 149 -3.87 -2.95 18.76
C LEU A 149 -3.75 -1.84 17.72
N GLY A 150 -4.09 -0.62 18.13
CA GLY A 150 -3.64 0.58 17.40
C GLY A 150 -2.16 0.86 17.69
N TYR A 151 -1.54 1.72 16.90
CA TYR A 151 -0.11 2.04 17.04
C TYR A 151 0.21 2.59 18.45
N ASP A 152 -0.57 3.55 18.95
CA ASP A 152 -0.38 4.14 20.28
C ASP A 152 -0.64 3.13 21.42
N GLN A 153 -1.63 2.25 21.24
CA GLN A 153 -1.91 1.18 22.19
C GLN A 153 -0.76 0.18 22.27
N PHE A 154 -0.13 -0.11 21.13
CA PHE A 154 1.04 -0.98 21.05
C PHE A 154 2.25 -0.34 21.74
N ALA A 155 2.53 0.94 21.47
CA ALA A 155 3.58 1.69 22.17
C ALA A 155 3.37 1.71 23.68
N THR A 156 2.15 1.99 24.12
CA THR A 156 1.78 1.98 25.56
C THR A 156 1.95 0.60 26.19
N LEU A 157 1.63 -0.48 25.45
CA LEU A 157 1.84 -1.85 25.93
C LEU A 157 3.33 -2.13 26.17
N ILE A 158 4.19 -1.76 25.19
CA ILE A 158 5.65 -1.92 25.33
C ILE A 158 6.17 -1.10 26.50
N GLU A 159 5.76 0.15 26.61
CA GLU A 159 6.18 1.06 27.67
C GLU A 159 5.82 0.52 29.05
N LYS A 160 4.57 0.13 29.27
CA LYS A 160 4.11 -0.46 30.55
C LYS A 160 4.87 -1.72 30.91
N THR A 161 5.21 -2.56 29.91
CA THR A 161 5.92 -3.83 30.14
C THR A 161 7.42 -3.60 30.39
N SER A 162 8.01 -2.54 29.81
CA SER A 162 9.44 -2.23 29.94
C SER A 162 9.78 -1.32 31.12
N ASN A 163 8.81 -0.59 31.68
CA ASN A 163 9.03 0.33 32.80
C ASN A 163 8.88 -0.36 34.18
N VAL A 164 8.95 -1.68 34.21
CA VAL A 164 8.94 -2.45 35.46
C VAL A 164 10.34 -2.43 36.09
N GLY A 165 10.38 -2.28 37.42
CA GLY A 165 11.65 -2.30 38.18
C GLY A 165 12.42 -0.97 38.15
N GLU A 166 11.73 0.14 38.00
CA GLU A 166 12.36 1.49 38.11
C GLU A 166 13.04 1.72 39.46
N ASP A 167 12.57 1.04 40.51
CA ASP A 167 13.14 1.10 41.86
C ASP A 167 14.44 0.28 42.03
N ILE A 168 14.85 -0.49 41.03
CA ILE A 168 16.06 -1.31 41.06
C ILE A 168 17.25 -0.48 40.60
N GLU A 169 18.16 -0.16 41.51
CA GLU A 169 19.39 0.62 41.22
C GLU A 169 20.39 -0.17 40.36
N ASN A 170 20.43 -1.51 40.50
CA ASN A 170 21.34 -2.33 39.71
C ASN A 170 20.81 -2.52 38.28
N ILE A 171 21.50 -1.91 37.31
CA ILE A 171 21.15 -1.93 35.88
C ILE A 171 21.04 -3.39 35.35
N SER A 172 21.91 -4.29 35.79
CA SER A 172 21.87 -5.69 35.31
C SER A 172 20.64 -6.44 35.84
N GLU A 173 20.26 -6.23 37.09
CA GLU A 173 19.07 -6.83 37.68
C GLU A 173 17.80 -6.24 37.08
N ARG A 174 17.76 -4.92 36.92
CA ARG A 174 16.66 -4.24 36.23
C ARG A 174 16.45 -4.79 34.83
N THR A 175 17.53 -4.97 34.04
CA THR A 175 17.47 -5.53 32.68
C THR A 175 16.90 -6.95 32.70
N LYS A 176 17.26 -7.79 33.67
CA LYS A 176 16.72 -9.15 33.81
C LYS A 176 15.21 -9.14 34.11
N VAL A 177 14.77 -8.26 35.00
CA VAL A 177 13.34 -8.13 35.34
C VAL A 177 12.54 -7.65 34.14
N VAL A 178 13.00 -6.61 33.46
CA VAL A 178 12.38 -6.12 32.22
C VAL A 178 12.28 -7.22 31.17
N MET A 179 13.37 -8.00 31.00
CA MET A 179 13.40 -9.09 30.03
C MET A 179 12.39 -10.20 30.36
N GLN A 180 12.22 -10.53 31.65
CA GLN A 180 11.22 -11.51 32.09
C GLN A 180 9.80 -11.02 31.83
N GLU A 181 9.48 -9.76 32.12
CA GLU A 181 8.16 -9.20 31.85
C GLU A 181 7.87 -9.11 30.34
N LEU A 182 8.85 -8.65 29.55
CA LEU A 182 8.74 -8.66 28.09
C LEU A 182 8.51 -10.09 27.55
N LYS A 183 9.20 -11.10 28.13
CA LYS A 183 9.03 -12.50 27.72
C LYS A 183 7.63 -13.04 27.98
N LYS A 184 6.96 -12.60 29.06
CA LYS A 184 5.57 -12.99 29.34
C LYS A 184 4.59 -12.51 28.26
N VAL A 185 4.82 -11.32 27.68
CA VAL A 185 3.93 -10.70 26.70
C VAL A 185 4.35 -11.01 25.27
N PHE A 186 5.64 -10.91 24.96
CA PHE A 186 6.17 -10.96 23.60
C PHE A 186 7.00 -12.23 23.32
N GLY A 187 7.26 -13.08 24.30
CA GLY A 187 8.05 -14.29 24.09
C GLY A 187 7.38 -15.25 23.11
N ASN A 188 8.12 -15.79 22.15
CA ASN A 188 7.61 -16.68 21.08
C ASN A 188 6.39 -16.13 20.31
N SER A 189 6.14 -14.80 20.34
CA SER A 189 5.01 -14.20 19.66
C SER A 189 5.35 -13.80 18.22
N LEU A 190 4.32 -13.71 17.38
CA LEU A 190 4.38 -13.05 16.08
C LEU A 190 3.76 -11.66 16.20
N ILE A 191 4.52 -10.63 15.87
CA ILE A 191 4.05 -9.26 15.78
C ILE A 191 3.92 -8.90 14.31
N VAL A 192 2.71 -8.57 13.89
CA VAL A 192 2.39 -8.12 12.53
C VAL A 192 2.08 -6.64 12.59
N ILE A 193 2.80 -5.83 11.83
CA ILE A 193 2.58 -4.39 11.74
C ILE A 193 2.18 -4.07 10.31
N ASP A 194 0.92 -3.69 10.12
CA ASP A 194 0.41 -3.29 8.81
C ASP A 194 0.63 -1.80 8.59
N GLU A 195 0.78 -1.42 7.31
CA GLU A 195 1.15 -0.07 6.87
C GLU A 195 2.31 0.50 7.72
N PHE A 196 3.40 -0.28 7.79
CA PHE A 196 4.56 -0.01 8.64
C PHE A 196 5.15 1.39 8.41
N HIS A 197 5.00 1.94 7.22
CA HIS A 197 5.42 3.29 6.89
C HIS A 197 4.75 4.40 7.75
N ASN A 198 3.67 4.07 8.48
CA ASN A 198 3.07 4.97 9.48
C ASN A 198 3.87 5.02 10.79
N ILE A 199 4.73 4.02 11.05
CA ILE A 199 5.64 4.00 12.20
C ILE A 199 7.01 4.44 11.72
N ARG A 200 7.35 5.71 11.90
CA ARG A 200 8.64 6.25 11.47
C ARG A 200 9.17 7.28 12.47
N ASN A 201 10.48 7.43 12.50
CA ASN A 201 11.12 8.42 13.33
C ASN A 201 11.04 9.80 12.63
N THR A 202 9.91 10.48 12.79
CA THR A 202 9.64 11.81 12.24
C THR A 202 9.59 12.84 13.34
N ASP A 203 9.49 14.11 12.97
CA ASP A 203 9.30 15.21 13.92
C ASP A 203 7.91 15.22 14.58
N ASP A 204 6.98 14.40 14.08
CA ASP A 204 5.68 14.17 14.68
C ASP A 204 5.83 13.36 15.98
N SER A 205 5.42 13.94 17.10
CA SER A 205 5.64 13.43 18.45
C SER A 205 5.01 12.04 18.70
N SER A 206 3.84 11.75 18.15
CA SER A 206 3.15 10.47 18.32
C SER A 206 3.87 9.34 17.58
N ASN A 207 4.19 9.53 16.31
CA ASN A 207 4.91 8.55 15.50
C ASN A 207 6.32 8.27 16.04
N ARG A 208 6.99 9.30 16.53
CA ARG A 208 8.31 9.19 17.17
C ARG A 208 8.25 8.34 18.44
N SER A 209 7.20 8.47 19.23
CA SER A 209 7.00 7.65 20.44
C SER A 209 6.87 6.16 20.07
N VAL A 210 6.03 5.81 19.11
CA VAL A 210 5.82 4.42 18.67
C VAL A 210 7.10 3.82 18.10
N ALA A 211 7.82 4.55 17.26
CA ALA A 211 9.10 4.13 16.68
C ALA A 211 10.15 3.86 17.77
N THR A 212 10.23 4.72 18.77
CA THR A 212 11.18 4.59 19.89
C THR A 212 10.88 3.35 20.74
N GLN A 213 9.60 3.11 21.07
CA GLN A 213 9.21 1.93 21.85
C GLN A 213 9.45 0.64 21.08
N LEU A 214 9.13 0.60 19.78
CA LEU A 214 9.42 -0.55 18.93
C LEU A 214 10.93 -0.83 18.87
N GLN A 215 11.77 0.20 18.73
CA GLN A 215 13.22 0.04 18.71
C GLN A 215 13.76 -0.50 20.05
N LYS A 216 13.14 -0.11 21.18
CA LYS A 216 13.49 -0.69 22.48
C LYS A 216 13.14 -2.18 22.54
N LEU A 217 11.95 -2.56 22.09
CA LEU A 217 11.48 -3.94 22.11
C LEU A 217 12.37 -4.87 21.27
N VAL A 218 12.67 -4.50 20.01
CA VAL A 218 13.45 -5.35 19.09
C VAL A 218 14.88 -5.60 19.54
N LYS A 219 15.46 -4.74 20.39
CA LYS A 219 16.78 -5.00 21.02
C LYS A 219 16.77 -6.25 21.90
N PHE A 220 15.62 -6.63 22.43
CA PHE A 220 15.45 -7.86 23.19
C PHE A 220 14.98 -9.03 22.30
N GLY A 221 14.75 -8.81 21.00
CA GLY A 221 14.26 -9.80 20.05
C GLY A 221 14.93 -11.18 20.13
N PRO A 222 16.26 -11.27 20.12
CA PRO A 222 16.98 -12.56 20.23
C PRO A 222 16.64 -13.36 21.49
N TYR A 223 16.39 -12.68 22.60
CA TYR A 223 16.03 -13.32 23.88
C TYR A 223 14.55 -13.68 23.98
N LEU A 224 13.72 -12.93 23.27
CA LEU A 224 12.26 -13.13 23.25
C LEU A 224 11.86 -14.19 22.23
N LEU A 225 12.71 -14.55 21.28
CA LEU A 225 12.41 -15.44 20.15
C LEU A 225 11.16 -15.00 19.40
N MET A 226 10.95 -13.68 19.33
CA MET A 226 9.78 -13.10 18.66
C MET A 226 10.00 -13.01 17.17
N ARG A 227 8.92 -13.11 16.41
CA ARG A 227 8.90 -12.88 14.98
C ARG A 227 8.25 -11.55 14.64
N LEU A 228 8.83 -10.89 13.65
CA LEU A 228 8.38 -9.59 13.19
C LEU A 228 7.99 -9.67 11.71
N LEU A 229 6.73 -9.40 11.43
CA LEU A 229 6.19 -9.31 10.08
C LEU A 229 5.74 -7.88 9.80
N LEU A 230 6.43 -7.22 8.89
CA LEU A 230 6.14 -5.86 8.46
C LEU A 230 5.41 -5.88 7.11
N LEU A 231 4.33 -5.12 6.99
CA LEU A 231 3.55 -5.04 5.76
C LEU A 231 3.59 -3.60 5.24
N SER A 232 3.99 -3.43 4.00
CA SER A 232 3.89 -2.13 3.32
C SER A 232 3.93 -2.30 1.80
N GLY A 233 3.11 -1.52 1.09
CA GLY A 233 3.24 -1.34 -0.36
C GLY A 233 4.23 -0.24 -0.73
N THR A 234 4.60 0.59 0.25
CA THR A 234 5.48 1.76 0.12
C THR A 234 6.37 1.86 1.35
N PRO A 235 7.41 0.99 1.46
CA PRO A 235 8.24 0.91 2.67
C PRO A 235 8.99 2.20 2.99
N MET A 236 9.24 3.03 1.98
CA MET A 236 9.78 4.39 2.09
C MET A 236 8.67 5.36 1.66
N TYR A 237 8.17 6.14 2.58
CA TYR A 237 7.02 7.00 2.30
C TYR A 237 7.41 8.42 1.86
N ASN A 238 8.34 9.05 2.57
CA ASN A 238 8.75 10.43 2.33
C ASN A 238 10.20 10.57 1.86
N SER A 239 11.08 9.67 2.31
CA SER A 239 12.50 9.72 2.01
C SER A 239 13.09 8.32 1.87
N TYR A 240 14.00 8.15 0.91
CA TYR A 240 14.78 6.92 0.76
C TYR A 240 15.61 6.56 2.01
N ARG A 241 15.93 7.54 2.86
CA ARG A 241 16.66 7.37 4.12
C ARG A 241 15.91 6.52 5.14
N GLU A 242 14.59 6.48 5.06
CA GLU A 242 13.72 5.68 5.95
C GLU A 242 14.06 4.19 5.91
N ILE A 243 14.66 3.71 4.82
CA ILE A 243 15.06 2.30 4.66
C ILE A 243 16.08 1.85 5.71
N ILE A 244 16.97 2.74 6.15
CA ILE A 244 17.98 2.43 7.16
C ILE A 244 17.33 2.06 8.48
N TRP A 245 16.35 2.84 8.92
CA TRP A 245 15.61 2.56 10.14
C TRP A 245 14.83 1.26 10.03
N LEU A 246 14.16 1.03 8.89
CA LEU A 246 13.38 -0.18 8.63
C LEU A 246 14.26 -1.45 8.69
N ILE A 247 15.37 -1.45 7.97
CA ILE A 247 16.31 -2.59 8.00
C ILE A 247 16.87 -2.79 9.41
N ASN A 248 17.21 -1.71 10.11
CA ASN A 248 17.74 -1.80 11.47
C ASN A 248 16.76 -2.40 12.47
N ILE A 249 15.46 -2.14 12.36
CA ILE A 249 14.43 -2.79 13.19
C ILE A 249 14.48 -4.32 13.02
N MET A 250 14.56 -4.81 11.78
CA MET A 250 14.64 -6.25 11.51
C MET A 250 15.96 -6.85 11.94
N ARG A 251 17.08 -6.17 11.69
CA ARG A 251 18.43 -6.62 12.09
C ARG A 251 18.59 -6.69 13.61
N LEU A 252 18.07 -5.70 14.34
CA LEU A 252 18.09 -5.70 15.80
C LEU A 252 17.26 -6.85 16.38
N ASN A 253 16.11 -7.17 15.75
CA ASN A 253 15.33 -8.34 16.14
C ASN A 253 16.09 -9.66 15.97
N ASP A 254 17.00 -9.73 15.01
CA ASP A 254 17.89 -10.88 14.77
C ASP A 254 19.21 -10.81 15.55
N GLY A 255 19.39 -9.82 16.43
CA GLY A 255 20.66 -9.62 17.18
C GLY A 255 21.81 -9.16 16.32
N ARG A 256 21.57 -8.67 15.11
CA ARG A 256 22.62 -8.15 14.22
C ARG A 256 22.90 -6.67 14.50
N PRO A 257 24.12 -6.19 14.34
CA PRO A 257 24.44 -4.79 14.55
C PRO A 257 23.68 -3.89 13.56
N PRO A 258 23.25 -2.70 14.01
CA PRO A 258 22.61 -1.73 13.14
C PRO A 258 23.60 -1.21 12.09
N ILE A 259 23.07 -0.75 10.96
CA ILE A 259 23.79 -0.08 9.89
C ILE A 259 23.63 1.43 10.02
N ASN A 260 24.64 2.18 9.56
CA ASN A 260 24.61 3.63 9.55
C ASN A 260 24.26 4.16 8.16
N MET A 261 23.80 5.40 8.10
CA MET A 261 23.50 6.10 6.84
C MET A 261 24.71 6.10 5.90
N ARG A 262 25.92 6.36 6.45
CA ARG A 262 27.18 6.43 5.69
C ARG A 262 27.61 5.09 5.08
N ASP A 263 27.10 3.98 5.55
CA ASP A 263 27.40 2.66 4.99
C ASP A 263 26.77 2.44 3.61
N ILE A 264 25.73 3.26 3.29
CA ILE A 264 24.90 3.11 2.07
C ILE A 264 24.90 4.39 1.23
N PHE A 265 24.75 5.56 1.89
CA PHE A 265 24.61 6.85 1.20
C PHE A 265 25.81 7.74 1.49
N ASN A 266 26.31 8.43 0.47
CA ASN A 266 27.37 9.44 0.61
C ASN A 266 26.82 10.78 1.14
N ASP A 267 25.82 10.74 2.00
CA ASP A 267 25.25 11.94 2.61
C ASP A 267 26.14 12.48 3.71
N ASN A 268 26.39 13.78 3.71
CA ASN A 268 26.88 14.46 4.88
C ASN A 268 25.67 14.86 5.75
N PRO A 269 25.46 14.21 6.92
CA PRO A 269 24.27 14.48 7.77
C PRO A 269 24.23 15.91 8.30
N GLU A 270 25.39 16.59 8.36
CA GLU A 270 25.50 17.95 8.89
C GLU A 270 24.99 19.02 7.92
N ASP A 271 25.01 18.76 6.62
CA ASP A 271 24.66 19.75 5.61
C ASP A 271 23.19 19.64 5.12
N GLY A 272 22.49 18.56 5.43
CA GLY A 272 21.11 18.33 4.94
C GLY A 272 21.02 18.29 3.40
N ILE A 273 22.17 18.35 2.72
CA ILE A 273 22.29 18.53 1.29
C ILE A 273 22.68 17.19 0.70
N PHE A 274 21.83 16.70 -0.19
CA PHE A 274 22.26 15.80 -1.24
C PHE A 274 23.47 16.43 -1.94
N ILE A 275 24.56 15.72 -2.11
CA ILE A 275 25.54 16.05 -3.12
C ILE A 275 24.86 15.80 -4.46
N GLU A 276 24.08 16.75 -4.93
CA GLU A 276 23.61 16.78 -6.31
C GLU A 276 24.84 16.93 -7.19
N THR A 277 25.27 15.85 -7.79
CA THR A 277 26.26 15.94 -8.83
C THR A 277 25.63 16.70 -10.01
N LYS A 278 26.42 17.43 -10.79
CA LYS A 278 25.94 18.17 -11.97
C LYS A 278 25.29 17.24 -13.02
N GLU A 279 25.33 15.93 -12.82
CA GLU A 279 24.94 14.89 -13.76
C GLU A 279 23.65 14.14 -13.35
N GLY A 280 22.98 14.56 -12.28
CA GLY A 280 21.70 13.94 -11.88
C GLY A 280 21.50 13.74 -10.37
N PRO A 281 20.42 13.08 -9.97
CA PRO A 281 20.06 12.83 -8.59
C PRO A 281 21.18 12.10 -7.87
N GLY A 282 21.36 12.40 -6.57
CA GLY A 282 22.32 11.76 -5.71
C GLY A 282 22.19 10.25 -5.76
N GLN A 283 22.99 9.62 -6.58
CA GLN A 283 22.97 8.18 -6.81
C GLN A 283 23.50 7.48 -5.57
N ILE A 284 22.87 6.36 -5.22
CA ILE A 284 23.50 5.38 -4.35
C ILE A 284 24.79 4.95 -5.04
N THR A 285 25.93 5.02 -4.34
CA THR A 285 27.20 4.53 -4.91
C THR A 285 27.11 3.02 -5.16
N GLU A 286 27.91 2.49 -6.09
CA GLU A 286 27.96 1.04 -6.30
C GLU A 286 28.28 0.27 -5.00
N THR A 287 29.18 0.78 -4.19
CA THR A 287 29.48 0.22 -2.86
C THR A 287 28.24 0.30 -1.95
N GLY A 288 27.50 1.40 -1.98
CA GLY A 288 26.25 1.57 -1.24
C GLY A 288 25.15 0.61 -1.71
N ARG A 289 25.01 0.39 -3.02
CA ARG A 289 24.08 -0.61 -3.59
C ARG A 289 24.41 -2.02 -3.11
N GLU A 290 25.69 -2.39 -3.17
CA GLU A 290 26.14 -3.70 -2.71
C GLU A 290 25.96 -3.88 -1.19
N ASN A 291 26.27 -2.86 -0.39
CA ASN A 291 26.03 -2.87 1.04
C ASN A 291 24.53 -2.99 1.37
N LEU A 292 23.67 -2.19 0.70
CA LEU A 292 22.22 -2.28 0.89
C LEU A 292 21.71 -3.68 0.54
N ARG A 293 22.15 -4.24 -0.58
CA ARG A 293 21.82 -5.59 -1.01
C ARG A 293 22.21 -6.62 0.04
N ARG A 294 23.45 -6.56 0.52
CA ARG A 294 23.95 -7.46 1.57
C ARG A 294 23.16 -7.35 2.88
N PHE A 295 22.78 -6.13 3.29
CA PHE A 295 22.07 -5.90 4.53
C PHE A 295 20.58 -6.22 4.45
N SER A 296 19.97 -6.14 3.28
CA SER A 296 18.54 -6.45 3.06
C SER A 296 18.28 -7.92 2.70
N THR A 297 19.31 -8.66 2.31
CA THR A 297 19.17 -10.10 1.97
C THR A 297 18.58 -10.87 3.14
N GLY A 298 17.53 -11.64 2.89
CA GLY A 298 16.82 -12.43 3.89
C GLY A 298 15.64 -11.70 4.57
N TYR A 299 15.46 -10.41 4.32
CA TYR A 299 14.44 -9.60 5.00
C TYR A 299 13.29 -9.12 4.11
N ILE A 300 13.39 -9.20 2.79
CA ILE A 300 12.44 -8.61 1.87
C ILE A 300 11.78 -9.69 1.02
N SER A 301 10.46 -9.74 0.99
CA SER A 301 9.68 -10.45 -0.02
C SER A 301 9.04 -9.41 -0.92
N TYR A 302 9.14 -9.59 -2.24
CA TYR A 302 8.59 -8.65 -3.21
C TYR A 302 7.63 -9.33 -4.19
N ILE A 303 6.44 -8.74 -4.30
CA ILE A 303 5.47 -9.07 -5.34
C ILE A 303 5.01 -7.77 -5.99
N ARG A 304 5.11 -7.70 -7.31
CA ARG A 304 4.55 -6.58 -8.03
C ARG A 304 3.01 -6.55 -7.88
N GLY A 305 2.44 -5.36 -7.81
CA GLY A 305 1.03 -5.13 -8.11
C GLY A 305 0.78 -5.09 -9.62
N GLU A 306 -0.44 -4.79 -10.00
CA GLU A 306 -0.81 -4.33 -11.33
C GLU A 306 -0.30 -5.21 -12.49
N ASN A 307 -0.62 -6.52 -12.46
CA ASN A 307 -0.36 -7.36 -13.62
C ASN A 307 -1.34 -7.00 -14.76
N PRO A 308 -0.93 -7.12 -16.03
CA PRO A 308 -1.72 -6.67 -17.18
C PRO A 308 -2.96 -7.52 -17.47
N TYR A 309 -3.20 -8.61 -16.74
CA TYR A 309 -4.32 -9.51 -16.97
C TYR A 309 -5.54 -9.20 -16.10
N THR A 310 -5.33 -8.88 -14.83
CA THR A 310 -6.39 -8.77 -13.83
C THR A 310 -6.60 -7.37 -13.28
N PHE A 311 -5.68 -6.45 -13.57
CA PHE A 311 -5.80 -5.05 -13.21
C PHE A 311 -6.31 -4.22 -14.39
N PRO A 312 -7.12 -3.17 -14.16
CA PRO A 312 -7.48 -2.23 -15.20
C PRO A 312 -6.26 -1.42 -15.63
N TYR A 313 -6.20 -1.07 -16.93
CA TYR A 313 -5.13 -0.24 -17.46
C TYR A 313 -5.23 1.20 -16.97
N ARG A 314 -4.09 1.79 -16.64
CA ARG A 314 -3.98 3.21 -16.31
C ARG A 314 -3.81 4.00 -17.60
N ILE A 315 -4.72 4.92 -17.87
CA ILE A 315 -4.65 5.80 -19.03
C ILE A 315 -4.43 7.23 -18.54
N TYR A 316 -3.40 7.88 -19.02
CA TYR A 316 -3.01 9.22 -18.63
C TYR A 316 -3.37 10.26 -19.70
N PRO A 317 -3.32 11.57 -19.37
CA PRO A 317 -3.74 12.62 -20.28
C PRO A 317 -3.02 12.67 -21.64
N ASP A 318 -1.77 12.22 -21.73
CA ASP A 318 -1.05 12.07 -23.00
C ASP A 318 -1.80 11.21 -24.02
N GLU A 319 -2.55 10.21 -23.57
CA GLU A 319 -3.30 9.28 -24.42
C GLU A 319 -4.71 9.82 -24.80
N PHE A 320 -5.36 10.65 -23.96
CA PHE A 320 -6.75 11.06 -24.18
C PHE A 320 -6.99 12.57 -24.22
N ALA A 321 -6.08 13.39 -23.75
CA ALA A 321 -6.17 14.83 -23.71
C ALA A 321 -4.79 15.49 -23.86
N PRO A 322 -4.00 15.19 -24.90
CA PRO A 322 -2.63 15.69 -25.07
C PRO A 322 -2.55 17.23 -25.06
N ASP A 323 -3.60 17.91 -25.51
CA ASP A 323 -3.68 19.38 -25.49
C ASP A 323 -3.75 19.96 -24.06
N HIS A 324 -3.98 19.12 -23.06
CA HIS A 324 -4.00 19.48 -21.63
C HIS A 324 -2.74 19.03 -20.90
N THR A 325 -1.65 18.75 -21.58
CA THR A 325 -0.36 18.33 -21.00
C THR A 325 0.76 19.31 -21.33
N PHE A 326 1.94 19.11 -20.71
CA PHE A 326 3.15 19.83 -21.13
C PHE A 326 3.74 19.19 -22.38
N SER A 327 4.35 20.01 -23.25
CA SER A 327 5.08 19.50 -24.43
C SER A 327 6.40 18.84 -23.98
N GLY A 328 6.61 17.59 -24.39
CA GLY A 328 7.82 16.83 -24.07
C GLY A 328 9.08 17.21 -24.87
N LYS A 329 8.95 18.02 -25.95
CA LYS A 329 10.07 18.43 -26.80
C LYS A 329 10.39 19.92 -26.62
N GLU A 330 11.67 20.26 -26.53
CA GLU A 330 12.12 21.64 -26.57
C GLU A 330 11.85 22.22 -27.98
N ALA A 331 11.31 23.44 -28.03
CA ALA A 331 10.92 24.13 -29.27
C ALA A 331 12.09 24.42 -30.29
N GLY A 332 13.15 23.66 -30.27
CA GLY A 332 14.30 23.74 -31.14
C GLY A 332 14.67 22.45 -31.87
N GLU A 333 14.14 21.30 -31.44
CA GLU A 333 14.43 20.02 -32.11
C GLU A 333 13.46 19.76 -33.26
N ASP A 334 12.19 20.17 -33.14
CA ASP A 334 11.20 20.02 -34.23
C ASP A 334 11.53 20.88 -35.46
N GLU A 335 12.15 22.08 -35.32
CA GLU A 335 12.59 22.91 -36.46
C GLU A 335 13.81 22.32 -37.22
N ARG A 336 14.61 21.45 -36.61
CA ARG A 336 15.71 20.76 -37.29
C ARG A 336 15.25 19.51 -38.02
N GLU A 337 14.35 18.72 -37.43
CA GLU A 337 13.79 17.54 -38.10
C GLU A 337 12.89 17.93 -39.29
N GLU A 338 12.17 19.09 -39.24
CA GLU A 338 11.42 19.59 -40.39
C GLU A 338 12.31 20.17 -41.51
N ARG A 339 13.52 20.69 -41.22
CA ARG A 339 14.47 21.13 -42.26
C ARG A 339 15.20 19.96 -42.91
N ASP A 340 15.53 18.91 -42.16
CA ASP A 340 16.18 17.73 -42.70
C ASP A 340 15.20 16.81 -43.44
N SER A 341 13.87 16.94 -43.22
CA SER A 341 12.83 16.21 -43.97
C SER A 341 12.27 16.97 -45.18
N ALA A 342 12.54 18.27 -45.29
CA ALA A 342 12.10 19.09 -46.43
C ALA A 342 12.94 18.93 -47.71
N ASP A 343 14.10 18.29 -47.61
CA ASP A 343 14.99 18.00 -48.77
C ASP A 343 14.76 16.62 -49.40
N ALA A 344 13.73 15.89 -49.01
CA ALA A 344 13.36 14.57 -49.55
C ALA A 344 11.86 14.50 -49.92
N GLU A 345 11.61 14.55 -51.25
CA GLU A 345 10.44 14.03 -51.97
C GLU A 345 9.20 14.89 -52.16
N GLU A 346 8.90 15.10 -53.43
CA GLU A 346 7.66 15.62 -54.00
C GLU A 346 6.44 14.80 -53.52
N ALA A 347 5.54 15.43 -52.82
CA ALA A 347 4.33 14.83 -52.26
C ALA A 347 3.29 14.50 -53.32
N VAL A 348 2.83 13.28 -53.39
CA VAL A 348 1.59 12.84 -54.07
C VAL A 348 0.40 13.23 -53.22
N PRO A 349 -0.66 13.87 -53.76
CA PRO A 349 -1.83 14.25 -53.00
C PRO A 349 -2.78 13.06 -52.88
N GLY A 350 -3.04 12.62 -51.65
CA GLY A 350 -4.14 11.72 -51.38
C GLY A 350 -3.94 10.68 -50.30
N GLU A 351 -3.64 11.06 -49.08
CA GLU A 351 -4.01 10.31 -47.90
C GLU A 351 -4.23 11.31 -46.75
N ALA A 352 -5.33 11.13 -46.00
CA ALA A 352 -5.68 11.99 -44.88
C ALA A 352 -4.60 11.86 -43.80
N GLY A 353 -3.72 12.88 -43.69
CA GLY A 353 -2.65 12.91 -42.73
C GLY A 353 -3.22 12.94 -41.31
N GLU A 354 -2.75 12.04 -40.47
CA GLU A 354 -2.87 12.16 -39.03
C GLU A 354 -2.37 13.55 -38.61
N MET A 355 -3.28 14.40 -38.11
CA MET A 355 -2.89 15.66 -37.51
C MET A 355 -2.05 15.34 -36.29
N LYS A 356 -0.72 15.57 -36.34
CA LYS A 356 0.13 15.57 -35.14
C LYS A 356 -0.46 16.58 -34.16
N LYS A 357 -1.02 16.09 -33.05
CA LYS A 357 -1.55 16.93 -31.98
C LYS A 357 -0.35 17.52 -31.24
N PHE A 358 -0.15 18.83 -31.34
CA PHE A 358 0.87 19.53 -30.58
C PHE A 358 0.38 19.83 -29.18
N ASN A 359 1.19 19.56 -28.17
CA ASN A 359 0.86 19.89 -26.77
C ASN A 359 0.75 21.42 -26.61
N LYS A 360 -0.26 21.88 -25.87
CA LYS A 360 -0.61 23.29 -25.77
C LYS A 360 0.30 24.08 -24.82
N TYR A 361 0.86 23.47 -23.78
CA TYR A 361 1.56 24.15 -22.72
C TYR A 361 3.06 23.83 -22.70
N LYS A 362 3.87 24.87 -22.45
CA LYS A 362 5.32 24.73 -22.25
C LYS A 362 5.63 24.48 -20.77
N LEU A 363 6.70 23.74 -20.48
CA LEU A 363 7.19 23.55 -19.13
C LEU A 363 7.61 24.89 -18.51
N PRO A 364 7.25 25.17 -17.25
CA PRO A 364 7.69 26.36 -16.55
C PRO A 364 9.21 26.34 -16.34
N THR A 365 9.83 27.51 -16.47
CA THR A 365 11.27 27.70 -16.26
C THR A 365 11.61 28.45 -14.99
N VAL A 366 10.61 29.06 -14.36
CA VAL A 366 10.76 29.93 -13.18
C VAL A 366 10.01 29.33 -11.99
N GLN A 367 10.65 29.28 -10.83
CA GLN A 367 10.10 28.79 -9.56
C GLN A 367 9.13 29.78 -8.91
N LEU A 368 8.42 29.32 -7.86
CA LEU A 368 7.58 30.15 -6.99
C LEU A 368 8.30 31.38 -6.41
N ASN A 369 9.61 31.26 -6.13
CA ASN A 369 10.48 32.35 -5.63
C ASN A 369 11.10 33.20 -6.73
N ARG A 370 10.67 33.05 -7.97
CA ARG A 370 11.16 33.74 -9.18
C ARG A 370 12.60 33.41 -9.59
N LYS A 371 13.21 32.37 -9.02
CA LYS A 371 14.48 31.85 -9.53
C LYS A 371 14.25 30.87 -10.68
N LEU A 372 15.28 30.71 -11.53
CA LEU A 372 15.23 29.71 -12.59
C LEU A 372 15.19 28.29 -11.99
N ILE A 373 14.44 27.39 -12.62
CA ILE A 373 14.44 25.97 -12.31
C ILE A 373 15.73 25.39 -12.94
N PRO A 374 16.65 24.80 -12.14
CA PRO A 374 17.81 24.14 -12.69
C PRO A 374 17.40 23.00 -13.63
N GLN A 375 18.18 22.77 -14.72
CA GLN A 375 17.84 21.75 -15.72
C GLN A 375 17.60 20.37 -15.09
N TYR A 376 18.47 19.93 -14.19
CA TYR A 376 18.38 18.64 -13.48
C TYR A 376 17.25 18.52 -12.47
N ARG A 377 16.45 19.59 -12.27
CA ARG A 377 15.29 19.66 -11.39
C ARG A 377 13.98 19.88 -12.14
N LYS A 378 14.00 19.96 -13.45
CA LYS A 378 12.78 20.05 -14.26
C LYS A 378 11.91 18.80 -14.06
N LEU A 379 10.62 18.96 -14.22
CA LEU A 379 9.69 17.85 -14.34
C LEU A 379 10.04 17.05 -15.59
N GLU A 380 10.16 15.73 -15.46
CA GLU A 380 10.68 14.88 -16.54
C GLU A 380 9.67 13.76 -16.91
N TYR A 381 9.23 12.99 -15.95
CA TYR A 381 8.40 11.79 -16.18
C TYR A 381 6.91 12.00 -15.94
N MET A 382 6.52 13.09 -15.30
CA MET A 382 5.12 13.42 -15.06
C MET A 382 4.59 14.53 -15.96
N GLN A 383 5.41 15.12 -16.80
CA GLN A 383 5.04 16.27 -17.63
C GLN A 383 3.85 15.99 -18.55
N ASP A 384 3.77 14.79 -19.10
CA ASP A 384 2.72 14.28 -19.98
C ASP A 384 1.53 13.66 -19.23
N LYS A 385 1.65 13.45 -17.91
CA LYS A 385 0.65 12.80 -17.05
C LYS A 385 -0.21 13.78 -16.26
N ILE A 386 0.19 15.06 -16.22
CA ILE A 386 -0.54 16.10 -15.50
C ILE A 386 -1.59 16.70 -16.43
N TYR A 387 -2.85 16.71 -15.97
CA TYR A 387 -3.96 17.35 -16.65
C TYR A 387 -4.02 18.83 -16.28
N LEU A 388 -3.72 19.71 -17.24
CA LEU A 388 -3.52 21.13 -17.03
C LEU A 388 -4.80 21.94 -17.25
N SER A 389 -5.05 22.88 -16.35
CA SER A 389 -6.14 23.86 -16.46
C SER A 389 -5.60 25.29 -16.28
N THR A 390 -5.92 26.18 -17.20
CA THR A 390 -5.54 27.60 -17.11
C THR A 390 -6.42 28.31 -16.09
N LEU A 391 -5.81 29.04 -15.17
CA LEU A 391 -6.55 29.83 -14.19
C LEU A 391 -7.32 30.99 -14.85
N SER A 392 -8.48 31.28 -14.31
CA SER A 392 -9.22 32.51 -14.61
C SER A 392 -8.46 33.74 -14.11
N ASP A 393 -8.79 34.94 -14.65
CA ASP A 393 -8.14 36.16 -14.22
C ASP A 393 -8.34 36.46 -12.73
N TYR A 394 -9.53 36.21 -12.20
CA TYR A 394 -9.79 36.40 -10.77
C TYR A 394 -9.01 35.41 -9.92
N GLN A 395 -9.10 34.14 -10.23
CA GLN A 395 -8.40 33.09 -9.47
C GLN A 395 -6.89 33.31 -9.48
N GLN A 396 -6.31 33.70 -10.65
CA GLN A 396 -4.89 34.01 -10.74
C GLN A 396 -4.50 35.27 -9.94
N SER A 397 -5.36 36.29 -9.89
CA SER A 397 -5.10 37.49 -9.11
C SER A 397 -5.04 37.17 -7.62
N VAL A 398 -5.98 36.38 -7.10
CA VAL A 398 -5.95 35.89 -5.71
C VAL A 398 -4.70 35.07 -5.45
N TYR A 399 -4.38 34.09 -6.30
CA TYR A 399 -3.19 33.27 -6.16
C TYR A 399 -1.90 34.09 -6.16
N SER A 400 -1.75 35.01 -7.11
CA SER A 400 -0.56 35.88 -7.22
C SER A 400 -0.38 36.76 -5.99
N TYR A 401 -1.48 37.28 -5.43
CA TYR A 401 -1.47 38.03 -4.17
C TYR A 401 -0.98 37.18 -3.01
N ILE A 402 -1.47 35.93 -2.87
CA ILE A 402 -1.04 34.99 -1.83
C ILE A 402 0.47 34.71 -1.95
N ILE A 403 0.97 34.42 -3.16
CA ILE A 403 2.41 34.20 -3.39
C ILE A 403 3.24 35.44 -3.07
N LYS A 404 2.75 36.64 -3.41
CA LYS A 404 3.45 37.89 -3.10
C LYS A 404 3.59 38.14 -1.60
N GLN A 405 2.52 37.88 -0.83
CA GLN A 405 2.58 37.95 0.63
C GLN A 405 3.51 36.89 1.23
N LEU A 406 3.42 35.66 0.74
CA LEU A 406 4.25 34.56 1.20
C LEU A 406 5.76 34.88 1.00
N ASN A 407 6.12 35.39 -0.17
CA ASN A 407 7.49 35.80 -0.47
C ASN A 407 7.99 36.95 0.44
N LYS A 408 7.09 37.82 0.93
CA LYS A 408 7.44 38.92 1.83
C LYS A 408 7.61 38.44 3.28
N THR A 409 6.71 37.57 3.76
CA THR A 409 6.68 37.16 5.18
C THR A 409 7.66 36.04 5.51
N ASN A 410 7.89 35.11 4.58
CA ASN A 410 8.71 33.91 4.77
C ASN A 410 9.89 33.89 3.80
N SER A 411 10.58 35.01 3.66
CA SER A 411 11.59 35.23 2.62
C SER A 411 12.78 34.24 2.69
N GLU A 412 13.13 33.73 3.87
CA GLU A 412 14.26 32.84 4.05
C GLU A 412 13.86 31.36 3.71
N GLU A 413 12.73 30.91 4.17
CA GLU A 413 12.21 29.57 3.86
C GLU A 413 11.90 29.41 2.37
N ILE A 414 11.33 30.45 1.75
CA ILE A 414 11.05 30.43 0.31
C ILE A 414 12.32 30.62 -0.53
N ARG A 415 13.30 31.43 -0.08
CA ARG A 415 14.60 31.50 -0.76
C ARG A 415 15.34 30.17 -0.77
N ASN A 416 15.13 29.37 0.26
CA ASN A 416 15.74 28.05 0.43
C ASN A 416 14.81 26.89 0.04
N ILE A 417 13.72 27.18 -0.66
CA ILE A 417 12.68 26.21 -1.03
C ILE A 417 13.25 24.93 -1.68
N GLU A 418 14.33 25.06 -2.40
CA GLU A 418 15.00 23.95 -3.09
C GLU A 418 16.00 23.20 -2.19
N LYS A 419 16.39 23.78 -1.05
CA LYS A 419 17.37 23.17 -0.13
C LYS A 419 16.70 22.28 0.92
N THR A 420 15.41 22.46 1.16
CA THR A 420 14.65 21.71 2.13
C THR A 420 13.79 20.64 1.43
N ASP A 421 13.96 19.39 1.82
CA ASP A 421 13.12 18.27 1.33
C ASP A 421 11.65 18.36 1.79
N SER A 422 11.34 19.27 2.68
CA SER A 422 9.99 19.59 3.13
C SER A 422 9.89 21.09 3.39
N ILE A 423 9.27 21.81 2.48
CA ILE A 423 8.65 23.07 2.89
C ILE A 423 7.50 22.68 3.82
N GLY A 424 7.41 23.36 4.95
CA GLY A 424 6.32 23.12 5.88
C GLY A 424 5.00 23.08 5.11
N ILE A 425 4.28 21.98 5.19
CA ILE A 425 2.97 21.74 4.52
C ILE A 425 2.04 22.94 4.73
N THR A 426 2.15 23.56 5.88
CA THR A 426 1.46 24.79 6.28
C THR A 426 1.72 25.99 5.37
N LEU A 427 2.90 26.08 4.77
CA LEU A 427 3.30 27.21 3.94
C LEU A 427 2.58 27.24 2.59
N LEU A 428 2.44 26.06 1.95
CA LEU A 428 1.81 25.93 0.63
C LEU A 428 0.31 25.64 0.70
N GLN A 429 -0.27 25.43 1.90
CA GLN A 429 -1.69 25.14 2.04
C GLN A 429 -2.57 26.18 1.35
N ARG A 430 -2.40 27.48 1.67
CA ARG A 430 -3.22 28.55 1.10
C ARG A 430 -3.03 28.72 -0.40
N PRO A 431 -1.79 28.71 -0.94
CA PRO A 431 -1.60 28.66 -2.38
C PRO A 431 -2.36 27.49 -3.06
N LEU A 432 -2.26 26.26 -2.51
CA LEU A 432 -2.94 25.09 -3.06
C LEU A 432 -4.48 25.20 -2.97
N GLU A 433 -5.01 25.66 -1.83
CA GLU A 433 -6.45 25.94 -1.69
C GLU A 433 -6.94 27.00 -2.70
N ALA A 434 -6.13 28.03 -3.00
CA ALA A 434 -6.47 29.04 -4.00
C ALA A 434 -6.47 28.49 -5.44
N LEU A 435 -5.58 27.52 -5.72
CA LEU A 435 -5.58 26.80 -7.00
C LEU A 435 -6.76 25.83 -7.13
N ASN A 436 -7.32 25.36 -6.01
CA ASN A 436 -8.56 24.60 -6.02
C ASN A 436 -9.76 25.53 -6.19
N ILE A 437 -9.90 26.54 -5.32
CA ILE A 437 -10.95 27.54 -5.41
C ILE A 437 -10.55 28.85 -4.73
N ALA A 438 -10.83 29.99 -5.40
CA ALA A 438 -10.70 31.34 -4.86
C ALA A 438 -12.11 31.93 -4.65
N TYR A 439 -12.49 32.20 -3.40
CA TYR A 439 -13.80 32.74 -3.09
C TYR A 439 -13.91 34.23 -3.37
N PRO A 440 -15.03 34.74 -3.94
CA PRO A 440 -15.21 36.15 -4.22
C PRO A 440 -15.19 36.99 -2.96
N ALA A 441 -14.64 38.19 -3.10
CA ALA A 441 -14.57 39.20 -2.06
C ALA A 441 -14.70 40.58 -2.68
N ASP A 442 -15.78 41.32 -2.36
CA ASP A 442 -16.10 42.62 -2.93
C ASP A 442 -15.06 43.72 -2.55
N ASP A 443 -14.38 43.51 -1.43
CA ASP A 443 -13.34 44.37 -0.90
C ASP A 443 -11.92 44.00 -1.34
N PHE A 444 -11.78 42.97 -2.17
CA PHE A 444 -10.50 42.53 -2.73
C PHE A 444 -10.29 43.08 -4.15
N ASP A 445 -9.42 44.10 -4.24
CA ASP A 445 -8.91 44.64 -5.50
C ASP A 445 -7.39 44.34 -5.57
N PRO A 446 -6.94 43.39 -6.46
CA PRO A 446 -5.52 43.01 -6.52
C PRO A 446 -4.55 44.14 -6.82
N ASP A 447 -5.02 45.23 -7.44
CA ASP A 447 -4.17 46.39 -7.78
C ASP A 447 -4.11 47.46 -6.68
N ARG A 448 -5.07 47.44 -5.74
CA ARG A 448 -5.21 48.46 -4.69
C ARG A 448 -5.07 47.95 -3.27
N VAL A 449 -5.10 46.65 -3.07
CA VAL A 449 -5.10 46.04 -1.73
C VAL A 449 -3.74 46.20 -1.07
N ASP A 450 -3.74 46.73 0.15
CA ASP A 450 -2.57 46.71 1.03
C ASP A 450 -2.12 45.27 1.29
N LEU A 451 -0.84 45.01 1.39
CA LEU A 451 -0.24 43.72 1.68
C LEU A 451 -0.66 43.12 3.04
N ASN A 452 -1.50 43.81 3.79
CA ASN A 452 -2.07 43.40 5.07
C ASN A 452 -3.47 42.76 4.95
N TYR A 453 -4.04 42.61 3.74
CA TYR A 453 -5.34 41.94 3.56
C TYR A 453 -5.30 40.51 4.03
N GLU A 454 -6.33 40.08 4.74
CA GLU A 454 -6.39 38.73 5.32
C GLU A 454 -6.66 37.64 4.26
N ILE A 455 -5.60 37.03 3.75
CA ILE A 455 -5.66 35.94 2.73
C ILE A 455 -6.66 34.86 3.11
N ARG A 456 -6.81 34.56 4.42
CA ARG A 456 -7.73 33.52 4.88
C ARG A 456 -9.18 33.76 4.46
N LEU A 457 -9.56 34.99 4.16
CA LEU A 457 -10.92 35.35 3.71
C LEU A 457 -11.16 35.00 2.23
N LEU A 458 -10.12 34.63 1.49
CA LEU A 458 -10.20 34.30 0.07
C LEU A 458 -10.19 32.78 -0.19
N VAL A 459 -9.79 31.97 0.80
CA VAL A 459 -9.61 30.51 0.61
C VAL A 459 -10.06 29.71 1.83
N GLY A 460 -10.28 28.42 1.64
CA GLY A 460 -10.61 27.46 2.69
C GLY A 460 -11.87 27.82 3.50
N LYS A 461 -11.88 27.44 4.78
CA LYS A 461 -13.05 27.57 5.66
C LYS A 461 -13.56 29.03 5.78
N TYR A 462 -12.67 29.99 5.93
CA TYR A 462 -13.05 31.38 6.12
C TYR A 462 -13.58 32.02 4.84
N GLY A 463 -13.01 31.67 3.68
CA GLY A 463 -13.52 32.10 2.38
C GLY A 463 -14.92 31.53 2.13
N LEU A 464 -15.15 30.24 2.44
CA LEU A 464 -16.46 29.62 2.33
C LEU A 464 -17.51 30.30 3.24
N ARG A 465 -17.17 30.57 4.51
CA ARG A 465 -18.02 31.31 5.45
C ARG A 465 -18.34 32.74 5.02
N ARG A 466 -17.45 33.35 4.26
CA ARG A 466 -17.68 34.69 3.75
C ARG A 466 -18.84 34.72 2.78
N ILE A 467 -18.95 33.70 1.94
CA ILE A 467 -19.95 33.65 0.86
C ILE A 467 -21.21 32.88 1.23
N MET A 468 -21.16 31.99 2.21
CA MET A 468 -22.26 31.10 2.59
C MET A 468 -22.48 31.06 4.10
N ASP A 469 -23.75 30.98 4.47
CA ASP A 469 -24.19 30.59 5.79
C ASP A 469 -24.48 29.08 5.78
N TYR A 470 -24.02 28.37 6.80
CA TYR A 470 -24.25 26.92 6.95
C TYR A 470 -24.10 26.46 8.41
N ASN A 471 -24.67 25.31 8.71
CA ASN A 471 -24.47 24.65 9.99
C ASN A 471 -23.06 24.03 10.04
N GLU A 472 -22.18 24.59 10.84
CA GLU A 472 -20.77 24.16 10.93
C GLU A 472 -20.59 22.78 11.55
N ASP A 473 -21.41 22.40 12.52
CA ASP A 473 -21.32 21.12 13.20
C ASP A 473 -21.78 19.96 12.31
N LEU A 474 -22.84 20.19 11.53
CA LEU A 474 -23.44 19.21 10.62
C LEU A 474 -22.96 19.35 9.19
N LYS A 475 -22.22 20.41 8.88
CA LYS A 475 -21.78 20.75 7.50
C LYS A 475 -22.90 20.57 6.47
N SER A 476 -24.02 21.22 6.75
CA SER A 476 -25.26 21.14 5.96
C SER A 476 -25.95 22.49 5.93
N ASN A 477 -27.05 22.60 5.15
CA ASN A 477 -27.86 23.79 5.01
C ASN A 477 -27.08 25.00 4.49
N PHE A 478 -26.22 24.75 3.49
CA PHE A 478 -25.47 25.82 2.81
C PHE A 478 -26.45 26.72 2.05
N LYS A 479 -26.36 28.01 2.30
CA LYS A 479 -27.11 29.03 1.66
C LYS A 479 -26.22 30.22 1.30
N TYR A 480 -26.29 30.71 0.08
CA TYR A 480 -25.59 31.92 -0.29
C TYR A 480 -26.05 33.10 0.53
N LYS A 481 -25.11 33.96 0.95
CA LYS A 481 -25.43 35.26 1.57
C LYS A 481 -26.03 36.19 0.54
N ASP A 482 -26.78 37.15 1.03
CA ASP A 482 -27.37 38.20 0.18
C ASP A 482 -26.26 38.90 -0.62
N SER A 483 -26.51 39.17 -1.90
CA SER A 483 -25.61 39.80 -2.88
C SER A 483 -24.41 38.93 -3.35
N VAL A 484 -24.21 37.72 -2.86
CA VAL A 484 -23.16 36.82 -3.37
C VAL A 484 -23.71 36.06 -4.60
N PRO A 485 -22.97 36.05 -5.72
CA PRO A 485 -23.37 35.28 -6.89
C PRO A 485 -23.30 33.77 -6.61
N GLU A 486 -24.13 32.98 -7.30
CA GLU A 486 -24.13 31.51 -7.23
C GLU A 486 -22.86 30.93 -7.88
N ILE A 487 -21.72 31.03 -7.22
CA ILE A 487 -20.40 30.71 -7.78
C ILE A 487 -20.24 29.23 -8.18
N PHE A 488 -20.99 28.32 -7.56
CA PHE A 488 -20.94 26.89 -7.89
C PHE A 488 -21.81 26.53 -9.08
N SER A 489 -22.56 27.49 -9.64
CA SER A 489 -23.31 27.27 -10.87
C SER A 489 -22.38 26.96 -12.06
N PRO A 490 -22.78 26.09 -13.00
CA PRO A 490 -21.92 25.70 -14.15
C PRO A 490 -21.40 26.89 -14.97
N GLY A 491 -22.13 27.99 -15.03
CA GLY A 491 -21.78 29.20 -15.79
C GLY A 491 -20.73 30.10 -15.08
N LEU A 492 -20.68 30.11 -13.75
CA LEU A 492 -19.82 31.01 -12.98
C LEU A 492 -18.60 30.26 -12.36
N LEU A 493 -18.72 28.96 -12.16
CA LEU A 493 -17.72 28.15 -11.46
C LEU A 493 -16.30 28.35 -12.01
N GLY A 494 -16.14 28.42 -13.34
CA GLY A 494 -14.85 28.60 -14.00
C GLY A 494 -14.12 29.89 -13.63
N ASN A 495 -14.84 30.94 -13.20
CA ASN A 495 -14.23 32.20 -12.77
C ASN A 495 -13.52 32.05 -11.41
N TYR A 496 -13.95 31.09 -10.58
CA TYR A 496 -13.45 30.92 -9.22
C TYR A 496 -12.68 29.62 -9.02
N SER A 497 -12.91 28.63 -9.88
CA SER A 497 -12.23 27.33 -9.83
C SER A 497 -12.12 26.69 -11.22
N SER A 498 -10.98 26.82 -11.85
CA SER A 498 -10.73 26.19 -13.16
C SER A 498 -10.70 24.64 -13.05
N LYS A 499 -10.10 24.12 -11.97
CA LYS A 499 -10.00 22.66 -11.76
C LYS A 499 -11.34 21.99 -11.48
N ILE A 500 -12.12 22.52 -10.51
CA ILE A 500 -13.44 21.94 -10.20
C ILE A 500 -14.37 22.03 -11.41
N LYS A 501 -14.32 23.15 -12.16
CA LYS A 501 -15.04 23.28 -13.42
C LYS A 501 -14.66 22.19 -14.42
N SER A 502 -13.36 21.97 -14.60
CA SER A 502 -12.85 20.92 -15.49
C SER A 502 -13.28 19.51 -15.04
N ILE A 503 -13.26 19.22 -13.75
CA ILE A 503 -13.74 17.93 -13.21
C ILE A 503 -15.23 17.76 -13.51
N CYS A 504 -16.05 18.79 -13.25
CA CYS A 504 -17.47 18.77 -13.56
C CYS A 504 -17.76 18.51 -15.04
N ASP A 505 -17.01 19.17 -15.93
CA ASP A 505 -17.14 18.98 -17.38
C ASP A 505 -16.76 17.57 -17.83
N ASN A 506 -15.68 17.00 -17.25
CA ASN A 506 -15.29 15.63 -17.54
C ASN A 506 -16.30 14.60 -17.03
N ILE A 507 -16.87 14.80 -15.83
CA ILE A 507 -17.93 13.93 -15.31
C ILE A 507 -19.18 13.97 -16.20
N TYR A 508 -19.56 15.18 -16.64
CA TYR A 508 -20.73 15.37 -17.50
C TYR A 508 -20.59 14.66 -18.85
N LYS A 509 -19.36 14.55 -19.36
CA LYS A 509 -19.02 13.91 -20.64
C LYS A 509 -18.43 12.51 -20.45
N SER A 510 -18.88 11.74 -19.45
CA SER A 510 -18.30 10.42 -19.15
C SER A 510 -19.35 9.39 -18.77
N GLU A 511 -19.04 8.13 -19.04
CA GLU A 511 -19.76 6.97 -18.51
C GLU A 511 -19.04 6.35 -17.31
N GLY A 512 -19.80 5.61 -16.48
CA GLY A 512 -19.25 4.86 -15.33
C GLY A 512 -19.00 5.72 -14.10
N ILE A 513 -18.28 5.18 -13.14
CA ILE A 513 -18.07 5.76 -11.81
C ILE A 513 -16.80 6.61 -11.78
N THR A 514 -16.90 7.79 -11.17
CA THR A 514 -15.76 8.71 -10.98
C THR A 514 -15.35 8.76 -9.52
N LEU A 515 -14.04 8.65 -9.25
CA LEU A 515 -13.41 8.84 -7.95
C LEU A 515 -12.72 10.20 -7.93
N ILE A 516 -12.97 11.01 -6.90
CA ILE A 516 -12.35 12.33 -6.72
C ILE A 516 -11.66 12.35 -5.38
N TYR A 517 -10.42 12.78 -5.36
CA TYR A 517 -9.62 12.96 -4.15
C TYR A 517 -9.28 14.43 -3.92
N SER A 518 -9.51 14.88 -2.69
CA SER A 518 -8.96 16.13 -2.19
C SER A 518 -8.51 15.97 -0.73
N PHE A 519 -7.35 16.52 -0.40
CA PHE A 519 -6.84 16.57 0.97
C PHE A 519 -7.62 17.57 1.83
N TYR A 520 -8.00 18.71 1.21
CA TYR A 520 -8.67 19.83 1.89
C TYR A 520 -10.19 19.62 1.93
N ILE A 521 -10.76 19.70 3.13
CA ILE A 521 -12.22 19.57 3.30
C ILE A 521 -12.93 20.83 2.81
N ASP A 522 -12.61 21.98 3.40
CA ASP A 522 -13.29 23.25 3.10
C ASP A 522 -12.79 23.92 1.80
N GLY A 523 -11.56 23.60 1.37
CA GLY A 523 -10.95 24.10 0.12
C GLY A 523 -10.97 23.11 -1.03
N GLY A 524 -11.69 21.98 -0.92
CA GLY A 524 -11.73 20.94 -1.95
C GLY A 524 -12.98 20.07 -1.90
N VAL A 525 -13.15 19.23 -0.87
CA VAL A 525 -14.27 18.26 -0.77
C VAL A 525 -15.65 18.96 -0.80
N ILE A 526 -15.84 19.97 0.06
CA ILE A 526 -17.12 20.70 0.15
C ILE A 526 -17.39 21.48 -1.13
N PRO A 527 -16.46 22.30 -1.66
CA PRO A 527 -16.68 22.99 -2.94
C PRO A 527 -17.02 22.06 -4.10
N MET A 528 -16.34 20.91 -4.17
CA MET A 528 -16.63 19.90 -5.20
C MET A 528 -18.06 19.34 -5.06
N ALA A 529 -18.49 19.04 -3.84
CA ALA A 529 -19.83 18.52 -3.58
C ALA A 529 -20.91 19.57 -3.89
N LEU A 530 -20.69 20.85 -3.51
CA LEU A 530 -21.61 21.95 -3.85
C LEU A 530 -21.71 22.17 -5.36
N ALA A 531 -20.60 22.06 -6.09
CA ALA A 531 -20.59 22.12 -7.55
C ALA A 531 -21.41 20.97 -8.17
N LEU A 532 -21.28 19.75 -7.67
CA LEU A 532 -22.07 18.61 -8.12
C LEU A 532 -23.58 18.82 -7.86
N GLU A 533 -23.94 19.30 -6.66
CA GLU A 533 -25.33 19.59 -6.34
C GLU A 533 -25.89 20.69 -7.27
N SER A 534 -25.08 21.70 -7.60
CA SER A 534 -25.47 22.75 -8.58
C SER A 534 -25.65 22.22 -10.01
N MET A 535 -25.00 21.06 -10.32
CA MET A 535 -25.22 20.35 -11.61
C MET A 535 -26.48 19.47 -11.62
N GLY A 536 -27.11 19.23 -10.48
CA GLY A 536 -28.28 18.37 -10.36
C GLY A 536 -28.01 16.98 -9.77
N PHE A 537 -26.82 16.76 -9.19
CA PHE A 537 -26.53 15.58 -8.39
C PHE A 537 -27.26 15.66 -7.04
N THR A 538 -27.60 14.50 -6.50
CA THR A 538 -28.14 14.35 -5.15
C THR A 538 -27.22 13.49 -4.31
N ARG A 539 -27.23 13.70 -3.01
CA ARG A 539 -26.42 12.90 -2.08
C ARG A 539 -27.07 11.54 -1.84
N TYR A 540 -26.28 10.49 -1.83
CA TYR A 540 -26.76 9.12 -1.55
C TYR A 540 -26.93 8.90 -0.05
N GLY A 541 -27.93 8.09 0.32
CA GLY A 541 -28.17 7.60 1.67
C GLY A 541 -29.30 8.30 2.41
N THR A 542 -29.99 7.57 3.29
CA THR A 542 -31.12 8.07 4.07
C THR A 542 -30.72 8.97 5.26
N LYS A 543 -29.49 8.82 5.71
CA LYS A 543 -28.92 9.62 6.81
C LYS A 543 -28.13 10.82 6.32
N ALA A 544 -27.87 10.90 5.01
CA ALA A 544 -27.12 11.97 4.40
C ALA A 544 -28.11 13.00 3.82
N HIS A 545 -27.98 14.25 4.24
CA HIS A 545 -28.75 15.35 3.70
C HIS A 545 -27.96 16.03 2.58
N SER A 546 -28.66 16.69 1.66
CA SER A 546 -28.05 17.61 0.69
C SER A 546 -27.20 18.64 1.44
N LEU A 547 -26.11 19.08 0.84
CA LEU A 547 -25.31 20.16 1.43
C LEU A 547 -26.07 21.48 1.35
N PHE A 548 -26.66 21.81 0.21
CA PHE A 548 -27.49 22.99 0.10
C PHE A 548 -28.81 22.84 0.90
N ASP A 549 -29.23 23.91 1.53
CA ASP A 549 -30.57 24.03 2.13
C ASP A 549 -31.66 23.89 1.07
N LYS A 550 -31.47 24.59 -0.04
CA LYS A 550 -32.27 24.46 -1.28
C LYS A 550 -31.31 24.47 -2.47
N PRO A 551 -31.48 23.56 -3.44
CA PRO A 551 -30.70 23.62 -4.67
C PRO A 551 -30.79 25.01 -5.31
N PRO A 552 -29.72 25.49 -5.98
CA PRO A 552 -29.76 26.75 -6.74
C PRO A 552 -30.91 26.80 -7.74
N ALA A 553 -31.43 27.99 -8.01
CA ALA A 553 -32.57 28.17 -8.89
C ALA A 553 -32.30 27.62 -10.30
N GLY A 554 -33.23 26.80 -10.83
CA GLY A 554 -33.10 26.20 -12.15
C GLY A 554 -32.31 24.89 -12.20
N THR A 555 -31.77 24.41 -11.09
CA THR A 555 -31.12 23.10 -11.00
C THR A 555 -32.15 21.98 -11.19
N GLN A 556 -31.91 21.10 -12.17
CA GLN A 556 -32.75 19.94 -12.43
C GLN A 556 -31.95 18.66 -12.19
N PRO A 557 -32.58 17.61 -11.63
CA PRO A 557 -31.90 16.32 -11.49
C PRO A 557 -31.46 15.78 -12.86
N ILE A 558 -30.26 15.21 -12.89
CA ILE A 558 -29.69 14.56 -14.06
C ILE A 558 -29.59 13.05 -13.86
N ASP A 559 -29.53 12.32 -14.97
CA ASP A 559 -29.40 10.86 -14.96
C ASP A 559 -27.99 10.41 -14.60
N GLY A 560 -27.87 9.41 -13.73
CA GLY A 560 -26.58 8.90 -13.24
C GLY A 560 -25.75 8.15 -14.29
N ILE A 561 -26.36 7.65 -15.35
CA ILE A 561 -25.64 6.95 -16.42
C ILE A 561 -25.17 7.94 -17.48
N THR A 562 -26.10 8.78 -17.99
CA THR A 562 -25.87 9.62 -19.15
C THR A 562 -25.62 11.09 -18.84
N CYS A 563 -25.77 11.51 -17.59
CA CYS A 563 -25.72 12.91 -17.14
C CYS A 563 -26.73 13.86 -17.84
N ARG A 564 -27.69 13.32 -18.60
CA ARG A 564 -28.75 14.11 -19.26
C ARG A 564 -29.88 14.44 -18.28
N LYS A 565 -30.55 15.56 -18.52
CA LYS A 565 -31.76 15.93 -17.80
C LYS A 565 -32.91 15.02 -18.21
N ARG A 566 -33.89 14.83 -17.32
CA ARG A 566 -35.06 13.96 -17.61
C ARG A 566 -35.83 14.38 -18.88
N ASN A 567 -35.95 15.67 -19.14
CA ASN A 567 -36.60 16.20 -20.32
C ASN A 567 -35.82 16.00 -21.63
N GLU A 568 -34.54 15.67 -21.55
CA GLU A 568 -33.66 15.37 -22.70
C GLU A 568 -33.63 13.86 -23.02
N MET A 569 -34.23 13.04 -22.15
CA MET A 569 -34.29 11.58 -22.31
C MET A 569 -35.62 11.16 -22.99
N LYS A 570 -35.58 10.04 -23.72
CA LYS A 570 -36.77 9.44 -24.30
C LYS A 570 -37.69 8.89 -23.22
N ALA A 571 -39.00 8.84 -23.51
CA ALA A 571 -40.01 8.37 -22.54
C ALA A 571 -39.78 6.93 -22.10
N GLU A 572 -39.17 6.10 -22.94
CA GLU A 572 -38.87 4.69 -22.70
C GLU A 572 -37.56 4.47 -21.88
N GLU A 573 -36.70 5.48 -21.77
CA GLU A 573 -35.45 5.39 -21.02
C GLU A 573 -35.72 5.53 -19.52
N THR A 574 -35.21 4.57 -18.75
CA THR A 574 -35.32 4.62 -17.28
C THR A 574 -34.36 5.67 -16.71
N PHE A 575 -34.92 6.57 -15.91
CA PHE A 575 -34.12 7.63 -15.26
C PHE A 575 -33.62 7.19 -13.90
N PHE A 576 -32.30 7.25 -13.70
CA PHE A 576 -31.61 6.99 -12.42
C PHE A 576 -31.03 8.31 -11.91
N PRO A 577 -31.59 8.95 -10.87
CA PRO A 577 -31.06 10.23 -10.38
C PRO A 577 -29.55 10.09 -10.03
N ALA A 578 -28.73 10.96 -10.61
CA ALA A 578 -27.30 10.97 -10.37
C ALA A 578 -26.99 11.24 -8.89
N LYS A 579 -26.19 10.38 -8.29
CA LYS A 579 -25.86 10.46 -6.86
C LYS A 579 -24.37 10.49 -6.63
N TYR A 580 -23.98 11.21 -5.56
CA TYR A 580 -22.62 11.20 -5.05
C TYR A 580 -22.56 10.80 -3.58
N ILE A 581 -21.38 10.34 -3.14
CA ILE A 581 -21.05 10.08 -1.75
C ILE A 581 -19.78 10.82 -1.34
N ILE A 582 -19.65 11.09 -0.05
CA ILE A 582 -18.41 11.62 0.55
C ILE A 582 -17.91 10.61 1.58
N ILE A 583 -16.63 10.26 1.49
CA ILE A 583 -15.94 9.43 2.48
C ILE A 583 -14.80 10.23 3.08
N SER A 584 -15.01 10.68 4.30
CA SER A 584 -14.05 11.49 5.06
C SER A 584 -13.95 11.02 6.50
N GLY A 585 -12.95 11.53 7.26
CA GLY A 585 -12.86 11.30 8.72
C GLY A 585 -13.92 12.06 9.52
N ASP A 586 -14.60 13.00 8.89
CA ASP A 586 -15.65 13.82 9.51
C ASP A 586 -17.00 13.08 9.42
N LYS A 587 -17.54 12.70 10.56
CA LYS A 587 -18.82 11.98 10.65
C LYS A 587 -20.01 12.81 10.17
N SER A 588 -19.94 14.13 10.22
CA SER A 588 -20.99 15.00 9.69
C SER A 588 -21.08 14.90 8.17
N LEU A 589 -19.93 14.79 7.50
CA LEU A 589 -19.83 14.57 6.06
C LEU A 589 -19.97 13.10 5.64
N SER A 590 -19.78 12.15 6.54
CA SER A 590 -19.81 10.71 6.22
C SER A 590 -20.56 9.93 7.30
N PRO A 591 -21.90 10.15 7.43
CA PRO A 591 -22.69 9.60 8.54
C PRO A 591 -22.89 8.08 8.45
N ASP A 592 -22.80 7.47 7.28
CA ASP A 592 -22.99 6.02 7.09
C ASP A 592 -22.05 5.45 6.01
N THR A 593 -20.75 5.55 6.24
CA THR A 593 -19.70 5.07 5.32
C THR A 593 -19.90 3.62 4.88
N VAL A 594 -20.41 2.75 5.75
CA VAL A 594 -20.60 1.32 5.44
C VAL A 594 -21.70 1.14 4.38
N SER A 595 -22.82 1.85 4.49
CA SER A 595 -23.89 1.83 3.49
C SER A 595 -23.42 2.41 2.16
N ASP A 596 -22.66 3.51 2.22
CA ASP A 596 -22.14 4.21 1.05
C ASP A 596 -21.18 3.32 0.25
N ILE A 597 -20.23 2.65 0.92
CA ILE A 597 -19.31 1.70 0.29
C ILE A 597 -20.08 0.53 -0.31
N LYS A 598 -21.05 -0.02 0.42
CA LYS A 598 -21.88 -1.13 -0.08
C LYS A 598 -22.63 -0.76 -1.35
N ALA A 599 -23.17 0.44 -1.43
CA ALA A 599 -23.87 0.92 -2.63
C ALA A 599 -22.91 1.07 -3.82
N THR A 600 -21.73 1.66 -3.59
CA THR A 600 -20.73 1.90 -4.63
C THR A 600 -20.14 0.59 -5.18
N THR A 601 -19.91 -0.40 -4.29
CA THR A 601 -19.31 -1.70 -4.65
C THR A 601 -20.32 -2.75 -5.07
N ASN A 602 -21.62 -2.40 -5.15
CA ASN A 602 -22.67 -3.30 -5.63
C ASN A 602 -22.41 -3.68 -7.09
N GLU A 603 -22.59 -4.95 -7.43
CA GLU A 603 -22.40 -5.46 -8.79
C GLU A 603 -23.30 -4.74 -9.81
N GLY A 604 -24.51 -4.33 -9.41
CA GLY A 604 -25.42 -3.53 -10.25
C GLY A 604 -25.03 -2.06 -10.46
N ASN A 605 -23.94 -1.57 -9.81
CA ASN A 605 -23.48 -0.19 -9.95
C ASN A 605 -22.31 -0.02 -10.94
N TYR A 606 -22.09 -0.99 -11.82
CA TYR A 606 -20.97 -0.97 -12.77
C TYR A 606 -20.99 0.24 -13.73
N ASP A 607 -22.13 0.84 -13.99
CA ASP A 607 -22.36 2.00 -14.86
C ASP A 607 -22.62 3.32 -14.09
N GLY A 608 -22.61 3.30 -12.75
CA GLY A 608 -22.83 4.49 -11.91
C GLY A 608 -24.30 4.79 -11.58
N ARG A 609 -25.26 3.89 -11.94
CA ARG A 609 -26.72 4.14 -11.73
C ARG A 609 -27.13 4.38 -10.29
N PHE A 610 -26.42 3.84 -9.31
CA PHE A 610 -26.72 4.05 -7.88
C PHE A 610 -25.85 5.15 -7.27
N VAL A 611 -24.55 5.15 -7.59
CA VAL A 611 -23.58 6.15 -7.16
C VAL A 611 -22.62 6.41 -8.31
N LYS A 612 -22.70 7.61 -8.88
CA LYS A 612 -21.87 8.06 -10.00
C LYS A 612 -20.53 8.62 -9.54
N VAL A 613 -20.53 9.38 -8.44
CA VAL A 613 -19.33 10.08 -7.98
C VAL A 613 -19.02 9.72 -6.54
N VAL A 614 -17.76 9.41 -6.29
CA VAL A 614 -17.20 9.13 -4.96
C VAL A 614 -16.15 10.19 -4.65
N ILE A 615 -16.41 11.03 -3.65
CA ILE A 615 -15.44 12.02 -3.17
C ILE A 615 -14.78 11.47 -1.91
N ILE A 616 -13.45 11.38 -1.90
CA ILE A 616 -12.69 10.90 -0.74
C ILE A 616 -11.69 11.95 -0.26
N SER A 617 -11.48 12.00 1.06
CA SER A 617 -10.39 12.75 1.69
C SER A 617 -9.27 11.80 2.14
N LYS A 618 -8.22 12.33 2.76
CA LYS A 618 -7.08 11.55 3.27
C LYS A 618 -7.51 10.32 4.09
N SER A 619 -8.51 10.45 4.96
CA SER A 619 -9.01 9.31 5.76
C SER A 619 -9.71 8.23 4.91
N GLY A 620 -10.18 8.57 3.72
CA GLY A 620 -10.76 7.63 2.75
C GLY A 620 -9.72 6.88 1.92
N THR A 621 -8.42 7.20 2.05
CA THR A 621 -7.37 6.52 1.29
C THR A 621 -6.92 5.21 1.91
N GLU A 622 -7.33 4.88 3.13
CA GLU A 622 -6.95 3.65 3.82
C GLU A 622 -8.11 2.65 3.94
N GLY A 623 -7.83 1.38 3.65
CA GLY A 623 -8.74 0.26 3.92
C GLY A 623 -9.99 0.14 3.03
N LEU A 624 -10.14 0.97 2.00
CA LEU A 624 -11.28 0.95 1.10
C LEU A 624 -10.93 0.36 -0.26
N ASP A 625 -11.86 -0.41 -0.83
CA ASP A 625 -11.75 -1.02 -2.15
C ASP A 625 -12.97 -0.66 -2.98
N PHE A 626 -12.75 0.03 -4.09
CA PHE A 626 -13.82 0.36 -5.04
C PHE A 626 -13.76 -0.58 -6.24
N LYS A 627 -14.90 -0.69 -6.94
CA LYS A 627 -15.04 -1.47 -8.17
C LYS A 627 -15.51 -0.59 -9.30
N ASN A 628 -15.13 -0.96 -10.53
CA ASN A 628 -15.62 -0.34 -11.76
C ASN A 628 -15.43 1.19 -11.85
N ILE A 629 -14.40 1.73 -11.18
CA ILE A 629 -14.06 3.15 -11.30
C ILE A 629 -13.45 3.41 -12.68
N ARG A 630 -14.05 4.32 -13.44
CA ARG A 630 -13.62 4.63 -14.81
C ARG A 630 -12.79 5.90 -14.91
N GLN A 631 -12.94 6.84 -13.96
CA GLN A 631 -12.14 8.05 -13.85
C GLN A 631 -11.66 8.26 -12.43
N THR A 632 -10.44 8.74 -12.27
CA THR A 632 -9.87 9.13 -10.98
C THR A 632 -9.28 10.52 -11.09
N HIS A 633 -9.80 11.48 -10.33
CA HIS A 633 -9.35 12.86 -10.29
C HIS A 633 -8.63 13.16 -8.98
N ILE A 634 -7.39 13.60 -9.06
CA ILE A 634 -6.59 14.12 -7.94
C ILE A 634 -6.63 15.64 -8.04
N LEU A 635 -7.40 16.30 -7.19
CA LEU A 635 -7.63 17.74 -7.27
C LEU A 635 -6.36 18.55 -6.97
N GLU A 636 -5.57 18.11 -5.99
CA GLU A 636 -4.28 18.69 -5.67
C GLU A 636 -3.23 17.62 -5.32
N PRO A 637 -1.97 17.85 -5.69
CA PRO A 637 -0.87 16.93 -5.35
C PRO A 637 -0.48 17.00 -3.88
N TRP A 638 0.24 15.98 -3.45
CA TRP A 638 0.90 15.92 -2.16
C TRP A 638 2.43 15.92 -2.33
N TYR A 639 3.17 16.29 -1.29
CA TYR A 639 4.64 16.38 -1.33
C TYR A 639 5.38 15.04 -1.49
N ASN A 640 4.63 13.92 -1.52
CA ASN A 640 5.12 12.61 -1.94
C ASN A 640 4.10 11.93 -2.84
N ILE A 641 4.60 11.22 -3.82
CA ILE A 641 3.75 10.57 -4.82
C ILE A 641 3.00 9.35 -4.24
N ASN A 642 3.48 8.79 -3.13
CA ASN A 642 2.91 7.58 -2.55
C ASN A 642 1.44 7.75 -2.16
N LEU A 643 1.04 8.92 -1.67
CA LEU A 643 -0.37 9.20 -1.35
C LEU A 643 -1.23 9.25 -2.61
N ILE A 644 -0.71 9.81 -3.70
CA ILE A 644 -1.37 9.83 -5.01
C ILE A 644 -1.52 8.40 -5.52
N GLU A 645 -0.46 7.61 -5.50
CA GLU A 645 -0.47 6.20 -5.92
C GLU A 645 -1.38 5.34 -5.05
N GLN A 646 -1.43 5.56 -3.74
CA GLN A 646 -2.39 4.89 -2.86
C GLN A 646 -3.83 5.23 -3.22
N THR A 647 -4.11 6.47 -3.61
CA THR A 647 -5.43 6.92 -4.04
C THR A 647 -5.82 6.28 -5.37
N ILE A 648 -4.94 6.33 -6.37
CA ILE A 648 -5.13 5.65 -7.66
C ILE A 648 -5.34 4.14 -7.43
N GLY A 649 -4.56 3.54 -6.55
CA GLY A 649 -4.69 2.14 -6.17
C GLY A 649 -6.03 1.77 -5.48
N ARG A 650 -6.90 2.73 -5.13
CA ARG A 650 -8.29 2.44 -4.72
C ARG A 650 -9.19 2.13 -5.93
N ALA A 651 -8.88 2.69 -7.08
CA ALA A 651 -9.57 2.44 -8.35
C ALA A 651 -8.93 1.27 -9.12
N VAL A 652 -7.60 1.22 -9.15
CA VAL A 652 -6.81 0.22 -9.88
C VAL A 652 -6.51 -0.96 -8.96
N ARG A 653 -7.36 -1.99 -9.01
CA ARG A 653 -7.25 -3.16 -8.16
C ARG A 653 -7.42 -4.47 -8.91
N ASN A 654 -6.86 -5.52 -8.33
CA ASN A 654 -7.02 -6.87 -8.86
C ASN A 654 -8.49 -7.23 -9.06
N CYS A 655 -8.86 -7.56 -10.29
CA CYS A 655 -10.23 -7.95 -10.70
C CYS A 655 -11.33 -6.93 -10.34
N SER A 656 -10.99 -5.66 -10.12
CA SER A 656 -11.97 -4.63 -9.79
C SER A 656 -12.93 -4.32 -10.94
N HIS A 657 -12.53 -4.57 -12.19
CA HIS A 657 -13.31 -4.29 -13.40
C HIS A 657 -13.82 -5.56 -14.10
N LYS A 658 -13.87 -6.69 -13.37
CA LYS A 658 -14.30 -7.97 -13.94
C LYS A 658 -15.74 -7.97 -14.51
N ASP A 659 -16.58 -7.06 -14.02
CA ASP A 659 -17.97 -6.93 -14.43
C ASP A 659 -18.14 -6.12 -15.73
N LEU A 660 -17.04 -5.52 -16.22
CA LEU A 660 -16.98 -4.79 -17.49
C LEU A 660 -16.36 -5.66 -18.59
N GLU A 661 -16.68 -5.31 -19.84
CA GLU A 661 -16.01 -5.84 -21.01
C GLU A 661 -14.51 -5.55 -20.94
N PHE A 662 -13.69 -6.40 -21.56
CA PHE A 662 -12.23 -6.30 -21.48
C PHE A 662 -11.72 -4.94 -22.00
N GLU A 663 -12.33 -4.45 -23.07
CA GLU A 663 -12.02 -3.18 -23.71
C GLU A 663 -12.35 -1.95 -22.85
N LYS A 664 -13.19 -2.13 -21.83
CA LYS A 664 -13.56 -1.11 -20.84
C LYS A 664 -12.83 -1.24 -19.51
N ARG A 665 -11.90 -2.18 -19.37
CA ARG A 665 -11.11 -2.38 -18.13
C ARG A 665 -9.94 -1.42 -18.03
N ASN A 666 -10.24 -0.14 -17.98
CA ASN A 666 -9.27 0.95 -17.84
C ASN A 666 -9.79 2.04 -16.89
N VAL A 667 -8.86 2.85 -16.40
CA VAL A 667 -9.11 3.99 -15.53
C VAL A 667 -8.37 5.19 -16.11
N GLN A 668 -9.11 6.23 -16.51
CA GLN A 668 -8.53 7.51 -16.88
C GLN A 668 -8.08 8.26 -15.62
N ILE A 669 -6.82 8.65 -15.55
CA ILE A 669 -6.21 9.29 -14.39
C ILE A 669 -5.97 10.76 -14.69
N PHE A 670 -6.57 11.64 -13.89
CA PHE A 670 -6.44 13.08 -13.98
C PHE A 670 -5.67 13.61 -12.77
N LEU A 671 -4.40 13.92 -12.98
CA LEU A 671 -3.57 14.63 -12.01
C LEU A 671 -3.69 16.12 -12.30
N HIS A 672 -4.56 16.84 -11.59
CA HIS A 672 -4.87 18.23 -11.92
C HIS A 672 -3.71 19.17 -11.56
N GLY A 673 -3.31 19.97 -12.54
CA GLY A 673 -2.30 21.01 -12.43
C GLY A 673 -2.79 22.34 -12.99
N SER A 674 -2.21 23.45 -12.52
CA SER A 674 -2.63 24.81 -12.87
C SER A 674 -1.60 25.52 -13.73
N ILE A 675 -2.08 26.25 -14.74
CA ILE A 675 -1.28 27.16 -15.57
C ILE A 675 -1.65 28.61 -15.24
N LEU A 676 -0.64 29.43 -15.03
CA LEU A 676 -0.77 30.87 -14.79
C LEU A 676 -0.86 31.61 -16.13
N SER A 677 -2.07 32.09 -16.52
CA SER A 677 -2.29 32.74 -17.81
C SER A 677 -1.42 33.97 -18.04
N LYS A 678 -1.18 34.77 -17.00
CA LYS A 678 -0.38 36.01 -17.08
C LYS A 678 1.12 35.79 -16.96
N THR A 679 1.56 34.67 -16.41
CA THR A 679 2.99 34.33 -16.23
C THR A 679 3.20 32.84 -16.50
N PRO A 680 3.02 32.37 -17.75
CA PRO A 680 3.03 30.93 -18.06
C PRO A 680 4.39 30.26 -17.81
N ASP A 681 5.49 31.03 -17.83
CA ASP A 681 6.83 30.53 -17.52
C ASP A 681 7.06 30.27 -16.02
N GLN A 682 6.20 30.76 -15.14
CA GLN A 682 6.30 30.55 -13.69
C GLN A 682 5.45 29.33 -13.28
N GLU A 683 6.08 28.42 -12.53
CA GLU A 683 5.37 27.25 -11.98
C GLU A 683 4.32 27.69 -10.94
N ALA A 684 3.15 27.05 -10.97
CA ALA A 684 2.17 27.14 -9.90
C ALA A 684 2.56 26.22 -8.74
N ALA A 685 1.98 26.43 -7.54
CA ALA A 685 2.32 25.67 -6.35
C ALA A 685 2.05 24.16 -6.49
N ASP A 686 1.03 23.75 -7.24
CA ASP A 686 0.74 22.36 -7.54
C ASP A 686 1.77 21.74 -8.49
N ILE A 687 2.22 22.46 -9.52
CA ILE A 687 3.30 22.00 -10.41
C ILE A 687 4.61 21.86 -9.64
N TYR A 688 4.94 22.81 -8.76
CA TYR A 688 6.08 22.67 -7.85
C TYR A 688 5.98 21.40 -7.00
N MET A 689 4.80 21.10 -6.47
CA MET A 689 4.57 19.90 -5.65
C MET A 689 4.72 18.61 -6.46
N TYR A 690 4.22 18.54 -7.70
CA TYR A 690 4.45 17.40 -8.60
C TYR A 690 5.94 17.22 -8.87
N ARG A 691 6.66 18.29 -9.21
CA ARG A 691 8.10 18.27 -9.47
C ARG A 691 8.91 17.79 -8.24
N LEU A 692 8.55 18.26 -7.05
CA LEU A 692 9.15 17.80 -5.80
C LEU A 692 8.86 16.32 -5.51
N SER A 693 7.62 15.90 -5.71
CA SER A 693 7.20 14.52 -5.46
C SER A 693 7.81 13.53 -6.45
N GLU A 694 7.94 13.91 -7.73
CA GLU A 694 8.66 13.11 -8.74
C GLU A 694 10.12 12.90 -8.36
N ARG A 695 10.82 13.98 -8.00
CA ARG A 695 12.22 13.90 -7.55
C ARG A 695 12.40 12.93 -6.39
N LYS A 696 11.56 13.05 -5.35
CA LYS A 696 11.58 12.12 -4.21
C LYS A 696 11.30 10.67 -4.64
N ALA A 697 10.34 10.50 -5.53
CA ALA A 697 9.96 9.17 -6.02
C ALA A 697 11.10 8.48 -6.78
N ARG A 698 11.87 9.23 -7.58
CA ARG A 698 13.05 8.70 -8.29
C ARG A 698 14.11 8.20 -7.31
N TYR A 699 14.42 8.95 -6.26
CA TYR A 699 15.37 8.51 -5.23
C TYR A 699 14.89 7.28 -4.46
N ILE A 700 13.60 7.26 -4.10
CA ILE A 700 12.97 6.09 -3.49
C ILE A 700 13.00 4.91 -4.45
N GLY A 701 12.80 5.15 -5.75
CA GLY A 701 12.82 4.16 -6.81
C GLY A 701 14.15 3.42 -6.91
N GLU A 702 15.27 4.15 -6.87
CA GLU A 702 16.61 3.53 -6.88
C GLU A 702 16.83 2.56 -5.70
N VAL A 703 16.43 2.98 -4.50
CA VAL A 703 16.52 2.12 -3.31
C VAL A 703 15.58 0.93 -3.44
N SER A 704 14.34 1.17 -3.89
CA SER A 704 13.33 0.13 -4.10
C SER A 704 13.80 -0.93 -5.08
N ARG A 705 14.48 -0.52 -6.16
CA ARG A 705 15.06 -1.45 -7.15
C ARG A 705 16.04 -2.41 -6.49
N VAL A 706 16.95 -1.92 -5.66
CA VAL A 706 17.91 -2.77 -4.93
C VAL A 706 17.20 -3.78 -4.01
N LEU A 707 16.15 -3.34 -3.31
CA LEU A 707 15.36 -4.23 -2.45
C LEU A 707 14.63 -5.31 -3.24
N LYS A 708 14.07 -4.96 -4.38
CA LYS A 708 13.37 -5.88 -5.28
C LYS A 708 14.32 -6.92 -5.87
N GLU A 709 15.50 -6.49 -6.34
CA GLU A 709 16.54 -7.36 -6.87
C GLU A 709 17.04 -8.39 -5.85
N SER A 710 17.11 -8.00 -4.57
CA SER A 710 17.59 -8.84 -3.46
C SER A 710 16.48 -9.54 -2.67
N ALA A 711 15.23 -9.48 -3.14
CA ALA A 711 14.11 -10.11 -2.47
C ALA A 711 14.28 -11.64 -2.41
N VAL A 712 13.84 -12.24 -1.30
CA VAL A 712 14.00 -13.69 -1.05
C VAL A 712 13.24 -14.56 -2.06
N ASP A 713 12.22 -14.01 -2.66
CA ASP A 713 11.34 -14.64 -3.66
C ASP A 713 11.53 -14.06 -5.08
N CYS A 714 12.57 -13.27 -5.31
CA CYS A 714 12.84 -12.65 -6.60
C CYS A 714 12.85 -13.67 -7.74
N LEU A 715 13.62 -14.76 -7.62
CA LEU A 715 13.71 -15.82 -8.64
C LEU A 715 12.39 -16.57 -8.85
N LEU A 716 11.52 -16.62 -7.85
CA LEU A 716 10.19 -17.22 -7.97
C LEU A 716 9.26 -16.34 -8.81
N ASN A 717 9.40 -15.03 -8.67
CA ASN A 717 8.46 -14.05 -9.17
C ASN A 717 8.96 -13.29 -10.42
N ILE A 718 10.20 -13.53 -10.88
CA ILE A 718 10.84 -12.74 -11.95
C ILE A 718 10.03 -12.75 -13.25
N ASP A 719 9.46 -13.90 -13.62
CA ASP A 719 8.65 -14.03 -14.83
C ASP A 719 7.29 -13.28 -14.72
N GLN A 720 6.86 -12.96 -13.50
CA GLN A 720 5.65 -12.18 -13.22
C GLN A 720 5.96 -10.71 -12.92
N THR A 721 7.22 -10.33 -12.95
CA THR A 721 7.66 -8.98 -12.64
C THR A 721 8.05 -8.21 -13.89
N ASN A 722 8.62 -8.85 -14.89
CA ASN A 722 9.07 -8.23 -16.14
C ASN A 722 7.99 -8.36 -17.22
N PHE A 723 7.03 -7.42 -17.23
CA PHE A 723 6.01 -7.30 -18.27
C PHE A 723 6.33 -6.12 -19.18
N THR A 724 7.48 -6.16 -19.87
CA THR A 724 7.89 -5.09 -20.79
C THR A 724 7.06 -5.13 -22.07
N GLU A 725 6.91 -3.98 -22.73
CA GLU A 725 6.24 -3.91 -24.04
C GLU A 725 6.89 -4.86 -25.04
N GLU A 726 8.21 -4.89 -25.12
CA GLU A 726 8.96 -5.78 -26.00
C GLU A 726 8.60 -7.27 -25.80
N ASN A 727 8.45 -7.70 -24.55
CA ASN A 727 8.03 -9.07 -24.24
C ASN A 727 6.62 -9.41 -24.75
N PHE A 728 5.73 -8.43 -24.83
CA PHE A 728 4.40 -8.59 -25.37
C PHE A 728 4.40 -8.47 -26.90
N ASP A 729 5.14 -7.54 -27.47
CA ASP A 729 5.27 -7.36 -28.92
C ASP A 729 5.81 -8.61 -29.61
N GLU A 730 6.83 -9.26 -29.05
CA GLU A 730 7.34 -10.55 -29.53
C GLU A 730 6.28 -11.66 -29.48
N LYS A 731 5.46 -11.69 -28.44
CA LYS A 731 4.45 -12.74 -28.20
C LYS A 731 3.16 -12.50 -28.99
N LEU A 732 2.78 -11.26 -29.18
CA LEU A 732 1.51 -10.85 -29.79
C LEU A 732 1.66 -10.35 -31.24
N ASN A 733 2.84 -10.47 -31.86
CA ASN A 733 3.10 -9.98 -33.19
C ASN A 733 2.73 -8.50 -33.41
N ASN A 734 3.07 -7.64 -32.43
CA ASN A 734 2.78 -6.21 -32.39
C ASN A 734 1.27 -5.85 -32.33
N GLU A 735 0.41 -6.76 -31.85
CA GLU A 735 -1.00 -6.44 -31.67
C GLU A 735 -1.21 -5.45 -30.50
N SER A 736 -1.86 -4.34 -30.80
CA SER A 736 -2.40 -3.43 -29.78
C SER A 736 -3.80 -3.86 -29.33
N VAL A 737 -4.19 -3.43 -28.13
CA VAL A 737 -5.54 -3.67 -27.59
C VAL A 737 -6.34 -2.41 -27.66
N THR A 738 -7.41 -2.41 -28.41
CA THR A 738 -8.35 -1.29 -28.43
C THR A 738 -8.99 -1.15 -27.06
N GLN A 739 -8.88 0.04 -26.45
CA GLN A 739 -9.49 0.41 -25.19
C GLN A 739 -10.56 1.48 -25.41
N ILE A 740 -11.73 1.26 -24.85
CA ILE A 740 -12.86 2.19 -24.84
C ILE A 740 -12.80 3.00 -23.55
N LEU A 741 -12.57 4.30 -23.65
CA LEU A 741 -12.43 5.18 -22.50
C LEU A 741 -13.79 5.56 -21.91
N SER A 742 -13.77 6.12 -20.72
CA SER A 742 -14.96 6.67 -20.06
C SER A 742 -15.45 7.94 -20.74
N SER A 743 -14.52 8.77 -21.20
CA SER A 743 -14.84 10.06 -21.82
C SER A 743 -15.46 9.92 -23.21
N TYR A 744 -16.40 10.82 -23.51
CA TYR A 744 -17.00 10.95 -24.83
C TYR A 744 -16.24 11.97 -25.68
N ASP A 745 -16.12 11.67 -26.95
CA ASP A 745 -15.68 12.63 -27.95
C ASP A 745 -16.78 13.71 -28.12
N PRO A 746 -16.44 15.00 -27.98
CA PRO A 746 -17.41 16.10 -28.11
C PRO A 746 -18.10 16.16 -29.46
N GLU A 747 -17.44 15.74 -30.55
CA GLU A 747 -17.95 15.83 -31.90
C GLU A 747 -18.89 14.66 -32.26
N SER A 748 -18.48 13.44 -31.93
CA SER A 748 -19.21 12.23 -32.31
C SER A 748 -20.22 11.77 -31.26
N SER A 749 -20.17 12.30 -30.04
CA SER A 749 -20.94 11.82 -28.87
C SER A 749 -20.77 10.31 -28.59
N SER A 750 -19.66 9.73 -29.03
CA SER A 750 -19.25 8.36 -28.79
C SER A 750 -18.07 8.32 -27.82
N ASN A 751 -17.84 7.15 -27.17
CA ASN A 751 -16.68 6.99 -26.33
C ASN A 751 -15.37 7.12 -27.15
N ILE A 752 -14.39 7.77 -26.57
CA ILE A 752 -13.04 7.84 -27.14
C ILE A 752 -12.46 6.43 -27.11
N THR A 753 -11.87 6.01 -28.22
CA THR A 753 -11.13 4.75 -28.35
C THR A 753 -9.66 5.01 -28.59
N ILE A 754 -8.80 4.21 -27.95
CA ILE A 754 -7.35 4.27 -28.13
C ILE A 754 -6.81 2.87 -28.39
N ASP A 755 -5.70 2.79 -29.13
CA ASP A 755 -4.94 1.56 -29.28
C ASP A 755 -3.83 1.52 -28.23
N TYR A 756 -4.03 0.67 -27.21
CA TYR A 756 -3.16 0.57 -26.06
C TYR A 756 -2.18 -0.59 -26.19
N LYS A 757 -0.90 -0.33 -26.08
CA LYS A 757 0.12 -1.36 -25.99
C LYS A 757 0.20 -1.93 -24.59
N ILE A 758 -0.02 -3.23 -24.45
CA ILE A 758 0.09 -3.93 -23.17
C ILE A 758 1.57 -4.03 -22.80
N GLY A 759 1.88 -3.66 -21.57
CA GLY A 759 3.25 -3.76 -21.06
C GLY A 759 3.59 -2.62 -20.11
N ASP A 760 4.72 -2.78 -19.44
CA ASP A 760 5.23 -1.78 -18.50
C ASP A 760 6.00 -0.72 -19.26
N LYS A 761 5.68 0.54 -19.03
CA LYS A 761 6.37 1.68 -19.63
C LYS A 761 7.59 2.06 -18.79
N ASN A 762 8.74 2.27 -19.43
CA ASN A 762 9.94 2.78 -18.77
C ASN A 762 9.63 4.11 -18.04
N ASN A 763 10.37 4.36 -16.98
CA ASN A 763 10.21 5.55 -16.13
C ASN A 763 8.81 5.70 -15.47
N SER A 764 8.05 4.61 -15.42
CA SER A 764 6.76 4.58 -14.74
C SER A 764 6.92 4.24 -13.24
N PRO A 765 5.90 4.53 -12.40
CA PRO A 765 5.92 4.16 -10.98
C PRO A 765 6.13 2.66 -10.73
N ILE A 766 5.62 1.80 -11.61
CA ILE A 766 5.73 0.35 -11.47
C ILE A 766 7.17 -0.13 -11.72
N CYS A 767 7.91 0.60 -12.56
CA CYS A 767 9.31 0.35 -12.88
C CYS A 767 10.28 1.22 -12.06
N ASP A 768 9.83 1.75 -10.91
CA ASP A 768 10.66 2.56 -10.01
C ASP A 768 11.24 3.84 -10.65
N TYR A 769 10.57 4.40 -11.66
CA TYR A 769 11.07 5.53 -12.47
C TYR A 769 12.41 5.25 -13.16
N MET A 770 12.64 3.98 -13.53
CA MET A 770 13.83 3.47 -14.23
C MET A 770 13.39 2.63 -15.43
N GLU A 771 14.34 2.04 -16.14
CA GLU A 771 14.04 0.99 -17.11
C GLU A 771 13.32 -0.19 -16.45
N CYS A 772 12.34 -0.76 -17.13
CA CYS A 772 11.49 -1.81 -16.55
C CYS A 772 12.23 -3.13 -16.35
N VAL A 773 13.23 -3.42 -17.16
CA VAL A 773 14.00 -4.66 -17.06
C VAL A 773 14.94 -4.62 -15.87
N PHE A 774 14.86 -5.63 -15.01
CA PHE A 774 15.82 -5.87 -13.93
C PHE A 774 16.06 -7.36 -13.71
N SER A 775 17.13 -7.71 -13.00
CA SER A 775 17.51 -9.08 -12.69
C SER A 775 17.68 -9.29 -11.19
N CYS A 776 17.41 -10.50 -10.73
CA CYS A 776 17.66 -10.85 -9.33
C CYS A 776 19.15 -10.85 -9.02
N LYS A 777 19.56 -10.31 -7.89
CA LYS A 777 20.95 -10.25 -7.44
C LYS A 777 21.12 -10.97 -6.09
N PRO A 778 22.23 -11.70 -5.86
CA PRO A 778 23.28 -12.00 -6.85
C PRO A 778 22.76 -12.83 -8.02
N ASP A 779 23.45 -12.75 -9.16
CA ASP A 779 23.07 -13.53 -10.34
C ASP A 779 23.17 -15.03 -10.04
N MET A 780 22.04 -15.64 -9.76
CA MET A 780 21.93 -17.06 -9.49
C MET A 780 21.08 -17.72 -10.56
N SER A 781 21.65 -18.63 -11.31
CA SER A 781 20.83 -19.49 -12.14
C SER A 781 19.99 -20.41 -11.24
N ARG A 782 18.75 -20.71 -11.60
CA ARG A 782 17.90 -21.70 -10.91
C ARG A 782 18.60 -23.05 -10.69
N LYS A 783 19.65 -23.35 -11.46
CA LYS A 783 20.46 -24.56 -11.36
C LYS A 783 21.56 -24.48 -10.31
N SER A 784 21.94 -23.31 -9.83
CA SER A 784 23.06 -23.12 -8.89
C SER A 784 22.67 -23.09 -7.41
N ILE A 785 21.42 -23.37 -7.08
CA ILE A 785 20.96 -23.46 -5.69
C ILE A 785 21.48 -24.78 -5.11
N GLY A 786 22.74 -24.75 -4.67
CA GLY A 786 23.36 -25.87 -3.95
C GLY A 786 22.80 -25.99 -2.54
N LYS A 787 22.84 -27.20 -1.99
CA LYS A 787 22.59 -27.42 -0.56
C LYS A 787 23.67 -26.68 0.23
N LYS A 788 23.34 -25.52 0.82
CA LYS A 788 24.21 -24.84 1.78
C LYS A 788 23.77 -25.24 3.19
N SER A 789 24.67 -25.84 3.95
CA SER A 789 24.48 -26.24 5.35
C SER A 789 24.48 -25.05 6.32
N ASP A 790 24.89 -23.88 5.89
CA ASP A 790 25.12 -22.71 6.75
C ASP A 790 23.85 -21.88 7.04
N ILE A 791 22.66 -22.39 6.70
CA ILE A 791 21.38 -21.72 6.94
C ILE A 791 20.91 -21.84 8.40
N PHE A 792 21.50 -22.74 9.17
CA PHE A 792 21.08 -23.02 10.54
C PHE A 792 21.82 -22.12 11.52
N THR A 793 21.20 -20.99 11.88
CA THR A 793 21.70 -20.13 12.97
C THR A 793 21.33 -20.72 14.33
N ASP A 794 22.06 -20.34 15.39
CA ASP A 794 21.78 -20.76 16.77
C ASP A 794 20.32 -20.51 17.17
N ALA A 795 19.71 -19.43 16.68
CA ALA A 795 18.30 -19.13 16.93
C ALA A 795 17.35 -20.21 16.40
N ILE A 796 17.59 -20.74 15.20
CA ILE A 796 16.80 -21.85 14.64
C ILE A 796 17.02 -23.14 15.39
N LEU A 797 18.27 -23.42 15.69
CA LEU A 797 18.60 -24.62 16.42
C LEU A 797 17.86 -24.61 17.76
N THR A 798 17.92 -23.48 18.46
CA THR A 798 17.22 -23.29 19.74
C THR A 798 15.69 -23.35 19.60
N MET A 799 15.11 -22.74 18.56
CA MET A 799 13.65 -22.76 18.34
C MET A 799 13.08 -24.15 18.03
N ASN A 800 13.87 -25.01 17.41
CA ASN A 800 13.45 -26.39 17.15
C ASN A 800 13.69 -27.30 18.35
N THR A 801 14.52 -26.93 19.30
CA THR A 801 14.89 -27.73 20.46
C THR A 801 13.68 -28.19 21.26
N ASP A 802 12.77 -27.30 21.64
CA ASP A 802 11.58 -27.64 22.42
C ASP A 802 10.65 -28.65 21.72
N LYS A 803 10.56 -28.56 20.38
CA LYS A 803 9.77 -29.50 19.59
C LYS A 803 10.42 -30.86 19.49
N ILE A 804 11.73 -30.85 19.29
CA ILE A 804 12.49 -32.08 19.22
C ILE A 804 12.48 -32.77 20.59
N ILE A 805 12.60 -32.02 21.69
CA ILE A 805 12.43 -32.53 23.04
C ILE A 805 11.05 -33.16 23.23
N GLN A 806 9.99 -32.46 22.81
CA GLN A 806 8.65 -33.03 22.90
C GLN A 806 8.50 -34.30 22.06
N ARG A 807 9.06 -34.29 20.86
CA ARG A 807 9.07 -35.50 20.00
C ARG A 807 9.87 -36.64 20.65
N ILE A 808 11.00 -36.35 21.28
CA ILE A 808 11.77 -37.34 22.03
C ILE A 808 10.95 -37.89 23.21
N ARG A 809 10.23 -37.05 23.93
CA ARG A 809 9.33 -37.46 24.99
C ARG A 809 8.27 -38.43 24.47
N ASP A 810 7.68 -38.15 23.32
CA ASP A 810 6.63 -39.00 22.73
C ASP A 810 7.18 -40.38 22.33
N ILE A 811 8.36 -40.43 21.67
CA ILE A 811 8.93 -41.72 21.23
C ILE A 811 9.43 -42.58 22.40
N PHE A 812 9.88 -41.97 23.50
CA PHE A 812 10.30 -42.69 24.70
C PHE A 812 9.11 -43.22 25.53
N GLN A 813 7.87 -42.80 25.25
CA GLN A 813 6.67 -43.46 25.76
C GLN A 813 6.44 -44.81 25.08
N GLU A 814 6.97 -45.04 23.88
CA GLU A 814 6.79 -46.28 23.14
C GLU A 814 7.89 -47.32 23.49
N ARG A 815 9.14 -46.82 23.60
CA ARG A 815 10.32 -47.68 23.85
C ARG A 815 11.25 -47.07 24.88
N TYR A 816 11.98 -47.92 25.58
CA TYR A 816 12.91 -47.52 26.65
C TYR A 816 14.32 -47.17 26.16
N PHE A 817 14.70 -47.51 24.90
CA PHE A 817 16.01 -47.19 24.36
C PHE A 817 15.93 -47.03 22.83
N TYR A 818 16.85 -46.23 22.32
CA TYR A 818 17.11 -46.02 20.90
C TYR A 818 18.59 -45.99 20.63
N LYS A 819 19.04 -46.47 19.47
CA LYS A 819 20.41 -46.38 18.99
C LYS A 819 20.58 -45.14 18.12
N ARG A 820 21.63 -44.36 18.35
CA ARG A 820 22.06 -43.32 17.42
C ARG A 820 22.92 -43.94 16.33
N ILE A 821 22.44 -44.00 15.12
CA ILE A 821 23.21 -44.51 13.98
C ILE A 821 23.79 -43.31 13.26
N ALA A 822 25.11 -43.28 13.10
CA ALA A 822 25.78 -42.35 12.19
C ALA A 822 25.45 -42.79 10.76
N ILE A 823 25.17 -41.82 9.90
CA ILE A 823 24.74 -42.01 8.50
C ILE A 823 25.83 -42.80 7.76
N SER A 824 25.61 -44.09 7.58
CA SER A 824 26.32 -44.90 6.60
C SER A 824 25.27 -45.79 5.91
N ASP A 825 25.35 -45.90 4.60
CA ASP A 825 24.34 -46.37 3.64
C ASP A 825 23.95 -47.87 3.70
N GLU A 826 24.21 -48.56 4.79
CA GLU A 826 24.11 -50.03 4.73
C GLU A 826 23.31 -50.70 5.87
N LEU A 827 22.27 -50.14 6.44
CA LEU A 827 21.48 -50.97 7.39
C LEU A 827 19.96 -50.70 7.37
N LYS A 828 19.22 -51.79 7.14
CA LYS A 828 17.78 -51.89 6.93
C LYS A 828 16.88 -51.89 8.18
N ASP A 829 17.34 -51.56 9.36
CA ASP A 829 16.47 -51.59 10.56
C ASP A 829 16.15 -50.17 11.05
N ILE A 830 15.19 -49.59 10.37
CA ILE A 830 14.73 -48.18 10.59
C ILE A 830 14.06 -48.01 11.96
N SER A 831 13.60 -49.08 12.59
CA SER A 831 12.78 -49.00 13.81
C SER A 831 13.53 -48.72 15.11
N SER A 832 14.85 -48.87 15.11
CA SER A 832 15.70 -48.64 16.30
C SER A 832 16.58 -47.38 16.22
N ASP A 833 16.56 -46.63 15.15
CA ASP A 833 17.34 -45.43 14.96
C ASP A 833 16.61 -44.18 15.51
N LEU A 834 17.21 -43.51 16.48
CA LEU A 834 16.69 -42.33 17.13
C LEU A 834 16.45 -41.20 16.15
N ILE A 835 17.42 -40.92 15.28
CA ILE A 835 17.38 -39.80 14.35
C ILE A 835 16.29 -40.02 13.29
N SER A 836 16.17 -41.23 12.73
CA SER A 836 15.15 -41.58 11.76
C SER A 836 13.74 -41.55 12.38
N THR A 837 13.61 -41.94 13.63
CA THR A 837 12.33 -41.92 14.36
C THR A 837 11.90 -40.49 14.69
N ILE A 838 12.81 -39.61 15.10
CA ILE A 838 12.52 -38.18 15.31
C ILE A 838 12.11 -37.53 13.99
N ASN A 839 12.75 -37.90 12.88
CA ASN A 839 12.56 -37.34 11.55
C ASN A 839 11.45 -38.01 10.71
N TYR A 840 10.69 -38.94 11.29
CA TYR A 840 9.70 -39.76 10.54
C TYR A 840 8.68 -38.92 9.76
N ASN A 841 8.10 -37.89 10.39
CA ASN A 841 7.10 -37.01 9.75
C ASN A 841 7.69 -35.65 9.36
N LYS A 842 8.86 -35.29 9.83
CA LYS A 842 9.45 -33.98 9.66
C LYS A 842 10.97 -34.07 9.85
N LYS A 843 11.72 -33.55 8.87
CA LYS A 843 13.18 -33.51 8.93
C LYS A 843 13.66 -32.31 9.74
N TYR A 844 14.37 -32.60 10.82
CA TYR A 844 15.11 -31.62 11.60
C TYR A 844 16.60 -31.71 11.26
N PRO A 845 17.35 -30.58 11.35
CA PRO A 845 18.82 -30.60 11.27
C PRO A 845 19.42 -31.49 12.37
N ILE A 846 20.50 -32.18 12.05
CA ILE A 846 21.18 -33.04 13.03
C ILE A 846 21.66 -32.19 14.23
N GLU A 847 22.17 -30.99 13.96
CA GLU A 847 22.62 -30.05 14.98
C GLU A 847 21.51 -29.67 15.98
N ALA A 848 20.28 -29.45 15.49
CA ALA A 848 19.13 -29.17 16.36
C ALA A 848 18.74 -30.40 17.22
N ILE A 849 18.85 -31.62 16.66
CA ILE A 849 18.62 -32.84 17.40
C ILE A 849 19.69 -33.04 18.50
N ASP A 850 20.94 -32.74 18.18
CA ASP A 850 22.04 -32.85 19.14
C ASP A 850 21.89 -31.83 20.27
N ILE A 851 21.49 -30.61 20.01
CA ILE A 851 21.23 -29.63 21.05
C ILE A 851 20.07 -30.09 21.94
N ALA A 852 19.00 -30.63 21.38
CA ALA A 852 17.87 -31.15 22.14
C ALA A 852 18.24 -32.34 23.01
N LEU A 853 19.04 -33.24 22.49
CA LEU A 853 19.59 -34.38 23.26
C LEU A 853 20.50 -33.92 24.37
N THR A 854 21.40 -32.96 24.10
CA THR A 854 22.31 -32.37 25.10
C THR A 854 21.50 -31.72 26.23
N GLN A 855 20.47 -30.94 25.90
CA GLN A 855 19.60 -30.34 26.90
C GLN A 855 18.93 -31.38 27.79
N LEU A 856 18.36 -32.44 27.19
CA LEU A 856 17.72 -33.52 27.95
C LEU A 856 18.69 -34.31 28.85
N LEU A 857 19.99 -34.38 28.46
CA LEU A 857 21.02 -35.06 29.23
C LEU A 857 21.56 -34.19 30.39
N GLU A 858 21.73 -32.89 30.13
CA GLU A 858 22.43 -31.98 31.07
C GLU A 858 21.47 -31.29 32.02
N ASP A 859 20.26 -30.94 31.61
CA ASP A 859 19.27 -30.26 32.45
C ASP A 859 18.57 -31.24 33.37
N LYS A 860 18.91 -31.18 34.66
CA LYS A 860 18.33 -32.03 35.70
C LYS A 860 16.83 -31.82 35.92
N ASN A 861 16.22 -30.78 35.36
CA ASN A 861 14.80 -30.50 35.46
C ASN A 861 14.00 -31.00 34.24
N GLU A 862 14.71 -31.49 33.22
CA GLU A 862 14.07 -32.10 32.04
C GLU A 862 13.79 -33.59 32.27
N PHE A 863 12.49 -33.96 32.24
CA PHE A 863 12.05 -35.32 32.48
C PHE A 863 11.35 -35.91 31.26
N LEU A 864 11.51 -37.21 31.09
CA LEU A 864 10.73 -38.04 30.18
C LEU A 864 9.64 -38.76 30.98
N ARG A 865 8.65 -39.30 30.29
CA ARG A 865 7.67 -40.23 30.84
C ARG A 865 7.63 -41.51 30.01
N ASP A 866 7.57 -42.63 30.69
CA ASP A 866 7.34 -43.93 30.03
C ASP A 866 5.84 -44.19 29.73
N LYS A 867 5.56 -45.30 29.07
CA LYS A 867 4.19 -45.74 28.74
C LYS A 867 3.27 -45.95 29.96
N TYR A 868 3.83 -46.06 31.14
CA TYR A 868 3.09 -46.25 32.40
C TYR A 868 2.98 -44.92 33.19
N GLY A 869 3.48 -43.81 32.63
CA GLY A 869 3.43 -42.48 33.25
C GLY A 869 4.51 -42.24 34.30
N ARG A 870 5.49 -43.12 34.48
CA ARG A 870 6.60 -42.92 35.41
C ARG A 870 7.56 -41.87 34.87
N TYR A 871 8.08 -41.03 35.73
CA TYR A 871 9.09 -40.05 35.41
C TYR A 871 10.49 -40.67 35.39
N GLY A 872 11.29 -40.25 34.43
CA GLY A 872 12.66 -40.68 34.29
C GLY A 872 13.51 -39.65 33.57
N ARG A 873 14.77 -39.95 33.39
CA ARG A 873 15.74 -39.11 32.69
C ARG A 873 16.26 -39.81 31.43
N LEU A 874 16.71 -39.00 30.48
CA LEU A 874 17.47 -39.50 29.37
C LEU A 874 18.92 -39.73 29.83
N ILE A 875 19.47 -40.91 29.55
CA ILE A 875 20.89 -41.17 29.72
C ILE A 875 21.49 -41.69 28.42
N ASN A 876 22.77 -41.39 28.19
CA ASN A 876 23.52 -41.86 27.03
C ASN A 876 24.61 -42.81 27.46
N ILE A 877 24.66 -43.99 26.83
CA ILE A 877 25.73 -44.97 27.04
C ILE A 877 26.23 -45.41 25.65
N GLY A 878 27.37 -44.87 25.26
CA GLY A 878 27.95 -45.12 23.96
C GLY A 878 27.05 -44.61 22.81
N SER A 879 26.63 -45.50 21.94
CA SER A 879 25.73 -45.15 20.82
C SER A 879 24.23 -45.27 21.15
N TYR A 880 23.89 -45.53 22.42
CA TYR A 880 22.50 -45.75 22.84
C TYR A 880 22.00 -44.65 23.77
N TYR A 881 20.73 -44.31 23.66
CA TYR A 881 19.99 -43.42 24.54
C TYR A 881 18.93 -44.26 25.25
N PHE A 882 18.85 -44.13 26.58
CA PHE A 882 17.96 -44.92 27.45
C PHE A 882 17.09 -44.02 28.31
N PHE A 883 15.89 -44.49 28.61
CA PHE A 883 15.06 -43.96 29.68
C PHE A 883 15.43 -44.61 31.00
N GLN A 884 15.88 -43.80 31.96
CA GLN A 884 16.17 -44.23 33.33
C GLN A 884 15.09 -43.73 34.28
N PRO A 885 14.32 -44.59 34.94
CA PRO A 885 13.37 -44.17 35.98
C PRO A 885 14.08 -43.39 37.10
N LEU A 886 13.36 -42.39 37.70
CA LEU A 886 13.93 -41.58 38.77
C LEU A 886 14.29 -42.39 40.02
N GLU A 887 13.62 -43.51 40.25
CA GLU A 887 13.94 -44.42 41.35
C GLU A 887 15.35 -45.03 41.28
N LEU A 888 15.87 -45.13 40.06
CA LEU A 888 17.22 -45.67 39.80
C LEU A 888 18.25 -44.57 39.57
N ASN A 889 18.36 -43.60 40.38
CA ASN A 889 19.10 -42.36 40.20
C ASN A 889 20.63 -42.50 39.98
N ASN A 890 21.09 -43.62 39.37
CA ASN A 890 22.46 -43.89 39.05
C ASN A 890 22.63 -44.18 37.53
N PRO A 891 23.37 -43.39 36.76
CA PRO A 891 23.57 -43.60 35.33
C PRO A 891 24.46 -44.80 35.00
N ILE A 892 25.08 -45.44 35.99
CA ILE A 892 26.03 -46.54 35.79
C ILE A 892 25.33 -47.89 36.03
N ILE A 893 24.09 -47.93 36.49
CA ILE A 893 23.37 -49.20 36.72
C ILE A 893 23.22 -49.96 35.39
N PRO A 894 23.58 -51.23 35.32
CA PRO A 894 23.38 -52.07 34.14
C PRO A 894 21.91 -52.13 33.76
N LEU A 895 21.65 -52.22 32.46
CA LEU A 895 20.28 -52.23 31.90
C LEU A 895 19.43 -53.43 32.41
N ARG A 896 20.09 -54.55 32.75
CA ARG A 896 19.42 -55.72 33.26
C ARG A 896 18.89 -55.58 34.71
N ASP A 897 19.51 -54.68 35.48
CA ASP A 897 19.16 -54.42 36.87
C ASP A 897 18.10 -53.30 36.95
#